data_d1472d864cbcfff7cf3d87b52df98a9f
#
_entry.id   d1472d864cbcfff7cf3d87b52df98a9f
#
_cell.length_a   1.000
_cell.length_b   1.000
_cell.length_c   1.000
_cell.angle_alpha   90.00
_cell.angle_beta   90.00
_cell.angle_gamma   90.00
#
_symmetry.space_group_name_H-M   'P 1'
#
loop_
_entity.id
_entity.type
_entity.pdbx_description
1 polymer ?
#
loop_
_entity_poly.entity_id
_entity_poly.type
_entity_poly.pdbx_seq_one_letter_code
_entity_poly.pdbx_strand_id
1 'polypeptide(L)'
;MKHIKRNIFLFAMFTVSPLTVNAQAADDADSTVVKKKVHVAFRDKDPDHLLGGISYVDMEELQKKDYMTSSLEDMYALVGGWNGNNLWGMDNDRLDNNDNSNLPLVIIDGVKRPSNNVLPSEIEQITFLKGAQAVVLYGAKGAKGAILITTKRGKVDGLQIQANANTGFHIAKEFPEYLGSAEYMTLYNEARANDGLVPRYSQQDIYNHASGLNPYRYPNVNYYSDEYVRKAYNRSEGTLEIQGGGQRAHFYTNINYYRVEDLLNFGEAKDNYTDRFSVRGNVDLVINKLMKGFANASATFYNANKNKGEFWHEAAGEELQNGSWSNTGKNGRPNFPENAAPLIPIDMVDPNASKALAILGKSLNLLDGKYFPGGTKATQTNAIADCYFGGQTTDVSRQFQFDAGIIYDMNSFLKGLSFKTMFSIDYAANYSLSYDNKYAVFIPTWSNYNSQDAIVGLTQQNDEIVTGHMAMSNTKYRQTISWNGHFDYDQTFADKHHITGMLLANMYTTTRSGEYHRYANANLGLQAGYDYMGRYFAEAAVAAVHSARLAEGHREALSPSFTVGWNIAKENFMKGSIVDDLLLSASYSNLNEDIDVYMRKNNNDVYFYLYDALWTTSGGGFSWNEGSSTDRTNSTMGSNPSLDFVHRKEFSVSLRGSFFNKLISTDLTFFNTDMDGFIVQNLTTFPSHLQGGLNNGTFMPAINNNIQNRKGLDFSITAQKQFGDVYAKLGVVGTWLTTKNKKYDELVEYDYQHKEGRPIDAIWGYRCQGFYSTNDFNYNEETGRYTLKSELPQPKIGGTIQPGDLKYEDVNGDGAIDNKDQVELGKWGTYGSPFTLGVNLTLKYKNFTLFVLGNGQFGGYGMKNNGYYYMSGDAKYSVNVRGRWTSDASAATATHPRLTTQSSANNSANSTFWMYSTDRFNLRKVQLTYDFPEEMFNGKWVKALSVYLNGNDLFTIAKERKLMETSVGYAPQTRFYNLGVKVTL
;
A
#
# COMPACT_ATOMS: atom_id res chain seq x y z
N MET A 1 0.85 19.28 -22.88
CA MET A 1 1.82 20.03 -22.05
C MET A 1 1.69 21.56 -22.10
N LYS A 2 1.32 22.20 -23.22
CA LYS A 2 1.19 23.67 -23.27
C LYS A 2 -0.05 24.26 -22.57
N HIS A 3 -1.14 23.52 -22.40
CA HIS A 3 -2.38 24.02 -21.78
C HIS A 3 -2.43 23.85 -20.26
N ILE A 4 -1.68 22.93 -19.66
CA ILE A 4 -1.66 22.72 -18.21
C ILE A 4 -0.79 23.76 -17.50
N LYS A 5 0.26 24.28 -18.15
CA LYS A 5 1.10 25.35 -17.57
C LYS A 5 0.37 26.70 -17.39
N ARG A 6 -0.75 26.91 -18.06
CA ARG A 6 -1.47 28.21 -18.03
C ARG A 6 -2.54 28.27 -16.93
N ASN A 7 -3.04 27.13 -16.45
CA ASN A 7 -4.10 27.10 -15.44
C ASN A 7 -3.61 26.92 -13.99
N ILE A 8 -2.38 26.47 -13.78
CA ILE A 8 -1.81 26.32 -12.43
C ILE A 8 -1.30 27.67 -11.88
N PHE A 9 -0.94 28.63 -12.77
CA PHE A 9 -0.46 29.96 -12.36
C PHE A 9 -1.58 30.95 -11.98
N LEU A 10 -2.85 30.64 -12.26
CA LEU A 10 -3.97 31.56 -11.98
C LEU A 10 -4.53 31.46 -10.56
N PHE A 11 -4.07 30.51 -9.73
CA PHE A 11 -4.51 30.41 -8.33
C PHE A 11 -3.58 31.10 -7.32
N ALA A 12 -2.47 31.66 -7.76
CA ALA A 12 -1.44 32.26 -6.90
C ALA A 12 -1.35 33.77 -6.94
N MET A 13 -2.23 34.48 -7.65
CA MET A 13 -2.27 35.95 -7.65
C MET A 13 -3.58 36.46 -7.02
N PHE A 14 -3.70 36.37 -5.71
CA PHE A 14 -4.47 37.33 -4.95
C PHE A 14 -3.55 38.56 -4.76
N THR A 15 -3.78 39.58 -5.52
CA THR A 15 -3.18 40.90 -5.32
C THR A 15 -3.51 41.41 -3.95
N VAL A 16 -2.53 41.44 -3.08
CA VAL A 16 -2.61 42.13 -1.77
C VAL A 16 -2.53 43.62 -2.06
N SER A 17 -3.67 44.31 -2.08
CA SER A 17 -3.71 45.74 -1.91
C SER A 17 -3.35 46.09 -0.46
N PRO A 18 -2.49 47.07 -0.20
CA PRO A 18 -2.15 47.43 1.17
C PRO A 18 -3.32 48.22 1.79
N LEU A 19 -4.20 47.51 2.49
CA LEU A 19 -5.11 48.14 3.44
C LEU A 19 -4.35 48.25 4.77
N THR A 20 -3.93 49.45 5.07
CA THR A 20 -3.49 49.88 6.39
C THR A 20 -4.68 49.75 7.34
N VAL A 21 -4.70 48.69 8.14
CA VAL A 21 -5.59 48.53 9.27
C VAL A 21 -4.74 48.52 10.54
N ASN A 22 -4.97 49.49 11.39
CA ASN A 22 -4.43 49.58 12.74
C ASN A 22 -4.72 48.28 13.51
N ALA A 23 -3.66 47.55 13.83
CA ALA A 23 -3.74 46.43 14.77
C ALA A 23 -3.80 47.02 16.19
N GLN A 24 -4.96 46.99 16.78
CA GLN A 24 -5.06 47.03 18.24
C GLN A 24 -4.57 45.68 18.73
N ALA A 25 -3.45 45.69 19.40
CA ALA A 25 -2.92 44.59 20.16
C ALA A 25 -3.92 44.30 21.31
N ALA A 26 -4.53 43.17 21.29
CA ALA A 26 -5.08 42.58 22.52
C ALA A 26 -3.88 42.05 23.31
N ASP A 27 -3.54 42.75 24.39
CA ASP A 27 -2.69 42.28 25.44
C ASP A 27 -3.32 41.03 26.09
N ASP A 28 -2.94 39.86 25.62
CA ASP A 28 -3.11 38.64 26.42
C ASP A 28 -1.80 38.41 27.15
N ALA A 29 -1.87 38.71 28.43
CA ALA A 29 -0.83 38.55 29.40
C ALA A 29 -0.29 37.13 29.44
N ASP A 30 1.02 37.03 29.21
CA ASP A 30 2.01 36.15 29.81
C ASP A 30 1.49 34.85 30.44
N SER A 31 1.06 33.93 29.61
CA SER A 31 1.17 32.50 29.89
C SER A 31 2.33 31.99 29.07
N THR A 32 3.43 31.63 29.75
CA THR A 32 4.52 30.81 29.20
C THR A 32 3.89 29.50 28.72
N VAL A 33 3.41 29.47 27.48
CA VAL A 33 2.96 28.24 26.83
C VAL A 33 4.20 27.35 26.69
N VAL A 34 4.32 26.39 27.59
CA VAL A 34 5.39 25.36 27.52
C VAL A 34 5.22 24.69 26.15
N LYS A 35 6.13 24.95 25.22
CA LYS A 35 6.13 24.33 23.89
C LYS A 35 6.19 22.83 24.07
N LYS A 36 5.23 22.10 23.49
CA LYS A 36 5.21 20.64 23.51
C LYS A 36 6.48 20.11 22.83
N LYS A 37 7.24 19.27 23.50
CA LYS A 37 8.47 18.68 22.97
C LYS A 37 8.17 17.70 21.85
N VAL A 38 9.13 17.53 20.94
CA VAL A 38 9.05 16.56 19.84
C VAL A 38 9.92 15.37 20.17
N HIS A 39 9.31 14.19 20.16
CA HIS A 39 10.00 12.93 20.35
C HIS A 39 10.82 12.58 19.09
N VAL A 40 12.12 12.46 19.21
CA VAL A 40 13.05 12.10 18.15
C VAL A 40 14.06 11.09 18.70
N ALA A 41 14.34 10.03 17.98
CA ALA A 41 15.38 9.03 18.24
C ALA A 41 15.81 8.92 19.72
N PHE A 42 14.97 8.32 20.57
CA PHE A 42 15.19 8.04 22.01
C PHE A 42 15.20 9.24 22.98
N ARG A 43 15.00 10.47 22.49
CA ARG A 43 14.92 11.68 23.34
C ARG A 43 13.85 12.65 22.86
N ASP A 44 13.52 13.61 23.73
CA ASP A 44 12.63 14.73 23.41
C ASP A 44 13.47 15.98 23.11
N LYS A 45 13.18 16.63 21.97
CA LYS A 45 13.78 17.90 21.57
C LYS A 45 12.76 19.03 21.54
N ASP A 46 13.24 20.26 21.78
CA ASP A 46 12.44 21.45 21.54
C ASP A 46 12.19 21.60 20.03
N PRO A 47 10.96 21.92 19.59
CA PRO A 47 10.66 22.14 18.16
C PRO A 47 11.60 23.14 17.47
N ASP A 48 12.06 24.18 18.18
CA ASP A 48 12.96 25.21 17.65
C ASP A 48 14.41 24.70 17.45
N HIS A 49 14.75 23.55 18.00
CA HIS A 49 16.08 22.91 17.91
C HIS A 49 16.10 21.67 17.01
N LEU A 50 15.04 21.44 16.24
CA LEU A 50 15.01 20.34 15.28
C LEU A 50 15.81 20.66 14.02
N LEU A 51 16.86 19.91 13.77
CA LEU A 51 17.73 20.07 12.60
C LEU A 51 17.41 19.03 11.52
N GLY A 52 17.47 19.47 10.25
CA GLY A 52 17.36 18.57 9.11
C GLY A 52 15.94 18.08 8.81
N GLY A 53 15.85 16.95 8.08
CA GLY A 53 14.62 16.38 7.52
C GLY A 53 13.73 15.66 8.55
N ILE A 54 13.24 16.37 9.56
CA ILE A 54 12.33 15.87 10.60
C ILE A 54 11.02 16.63 10.51
N SER A 55 9.89 15.91 10.41
CA SER A 55 8.55 16.50 10.51
C SER A 55 7.75 15.75 11.57
N TYR A 56 6.79 16.44 12.19
CA TYR A 56 5.93 15.82 13.20
C TYR A 56 4.51 16.32 13.12
N VAL A 57 3.58 15.51 13.64
CA VAL A 57 2.15 15.82 13.74
C VAL A 57 1.71 15.64 15.18
N ASP A 58 1.16 16.69 15.78
CA ASP A 58 0.49 16.61 17.07
C ASP A 58 -0.89 15.98 16.89
N MET A 59 -1.04 14.74 17.33
CA MET A 59 -2.27 13.97 17.16
C MET A 59 -3.38 14.43 18.10
N GLU A 60 -3.07 14.97 19.27
CA GLU A 60 -4.09 15.52 20.18
C GLU A 60 -4.81 16.71 19.53
N GLU A 61 -4.09 17.60 18.86
CA GLU A 61 -4.66 18.72 18.11
C GLU A 61 -5.36 18.28 16.83
N LEU A 62 -4.82 17.29 16.13
CA LEU A 62 -5.43 16.78 14.91
C LEU A 62 -6.78 16.09 15.19
N GLN A 63 -6.86 15.25 16.22
CA GLN A 63 -8.05 14.49 16.59
C GLN A 63 -9.25 15.35 17.08
N LYS A 64 -9.05 16.65 17.34
CA LYS A 64 -10.14 17.58 17.62
C LYS A 64 -10.99 17.88 16.37
N LYS A 65 -10.42 17.74 15.19
CA LYS A 65 -11.03 18.15 13.90
C LYS A 65 -10.94 17.09 12.80
N ASP A 66 -10.26 15.98 13.05
CA ASP A 66 -10.03 14.90 12.09
C ASP A 66 -10.30 13.54 12.73
N TYR A 67 -11.35 12.88 12.31
CA TYR A 67 -11.61 11.49 12.65
C TYR A 67 -10.83 10.57 11.70
N MET A 68 -10.03 9.66 12.24
CA MET A 68 -9.16 8.75 11.48
C MET A 68 -9.45 7.29 11.81
N THR A 69 -9.28 6.40 10.83
CA THR A 69 -9.41 4.93 10.99
C THR A 69 -8.06 4.24 11.19
N SER A 70 -6.99 4.83 10.68
CA SER A 70 -5.62 4.32 10.71
C SER A 70 -4.65 5.42 11.13
N SER A 71 -3.61 5.05 11.86
CA SER A 71 -2.62 6.02 12.37
C SER A 71 -1.88 6.81 11.28
N LEU A 72 -1.72 6.25 10.07
CA LEU A 72 -0.98 6.87 8.98
C LEU A 72 -1.86 7.30 7.79
N GLU A 73 -3.18 7.15 7.89
CA GLU A 73 -4.11 7.32 6.76
C GLU A 73 -4.05 8.70 6.10
N ASP A 74 -4.05 9.76 6.90
CA ASP A 74 -4.12 11.14 6.41
C ASP A 74 -2.77 11.88 6.41
N MET A 75 -1.72 11.22 6.92
CA MET A 75 -0.42 11.88 7.16
C MET A 75 0.24 12.39 5.89
N TYR A 76 0.02 11.74 4.75
CA TYR A 76 0.66 12.17 3.50
C TYR A 76 0.09 13.47 2.91
N ALA A 77 -1.03 13.95 3.42
CA ALA A 77 -1.54 15.28 3.10
C ALA A 77 -1.19 16.32 4.18
N LEU A 78 -0.50 15.93 5.24
CA LEU A 78 -0.06 16.77 6.35
C LEU A 78 1.45 16.89 6.44
N VAL A 79 2.20 15.94 5.87
CA VAL A 79 3.66 15.86 5.98
C VAL A 79 4.29 15.75 4.60
N GLY A 80 5.12 16.71 4.23
CA GLY A 80 5.96 16.63 3.04
C GLY A 80 6.98 15.50 3.13
N GLY A 81 7.39 14.94 1.99
CA GLY A 81 8.35 13.83 1.96
C GLY A 81 7.78 12.46 2.28
N TRP A 82 6.53 12.38 2.71
CA TRP A 82 5.77 11.15 2.93
C TRP A 82 4.70 11.00 1.85
N ASN A 83 4.63 9.86 1.16
CA ASN A 83 3.67 9.60 0.09
C ASN A 83 2.65 8.51 0.40
N GLY A 84 2.56 8.09 1.66
CA GLY A 84 1.70 6.99 2.09
C GLY A 84 2.41 5.63 2.16
N ASN A 85 3.54 5.45 1.46
CA ASN A 85 4.29 4.20 1.43
C ASN A 85 5.76 4.34 1.80
N ASN A 86 6.40 5.44 1.42
CA ASN A 86 7.84 5.64 1.66
C ASN A 86 8.22 7.09 1.96
N LEU A 87 9.40 7.28 2.52
CA LEU A 87 10.00 8.57 2.86
C LEU A 87 11.04 8.93 1.81
N TRP A 88 10.93 10.10 1.19
CA TRP A 88 11.88 10.61 0.18
C TRP A 88 12.17 9.62 -0.96
N GLY A 89 11.18 8.77 -1.32
CA GLY A 89 11.34 7.77 -2.37
C GLY A 89 12.26 6.61 -2.03
N MET A 90 12.54 6.37 -0.74
CA MET A 90 13.32 5.20 -0.31
C MET A 90 12.50 3.92 -0.44
N ASP A 91 13.15 2.83 -0.78
CA ASP A 91 12.53 1.51 -0.78
C ASP A 91 12.19 1.07 0.65
N ASN A 92 11.22 0.19 0.78
CA ASN A 92 10.93 -0.45 2.06
C ASN A 92 11.75 -1.74 2.22
N ASP A 93 11.96 -2.17 3.46
CA ASP A 93 12.65 -3.43 3.75
C ASP A 93 11.85 -4.61 3.18
N ARG A 94 12.41 -5.30 2.19
CA ARG A 94 11.76 -6.40 1.49
C ARG A 94 11.74 -7.71 2.28
N LEU A 95 12.62 -7.88 3.25
CA LEU A 95 12.67 -9.08 4.09
C LEU A 95 11.55 -9.12 5.12
N ASP A 96 11.04 -7.96 5.51
CA ASP A 96 10.01 -7.82 6.53
C ASP A 96 8.58 -7.80 5.95
N ASN A 97 8.43 -8.04 4.64
CA ASN A 97 7.16 -7.98 3.91
C ASN A 97 6.07 -8.97 4.39
N ASN A 98 6.40 -9.92 5.28
CA ASN A 98 5.38 -10.80 5.88
C ASN A 98 4.45 -10.09 6.87
N ASP A 99 4.69 -8.82 7.18
CA ASP A 99 3.82 -7.99 8.02
C ASP A 99 2.75 -7.21 7.22
N ASN A 100 2.63 -7.43 5.90
CA ASN A 100 1.75 -6.70 4.98
C ASN A 100 1.93 -5.16 5.01
N SER A 101 3.01 -4.67 5.60
CA SER A 101 3.30 -3.25 5.66
C SER A 101 4.46 -2.92 4.73
N ASN A 102 4.16 -2.46 3.52
CA ASN A 102 5.13 -1.79 2.66
C ASN A 102 5.51 -0.41 3.23
N LEU A 103 5.83 -0.35 4.53
CA LEU A 103 6.11 0.88 5.25
C LEU A 103 7.60 0.95 5.65
N PRO A 104 8.14 2.15 5.87
CA PRO A 104 9.44 2.35 6.51
C PRO A 104 9.47 1.73 7.91
N LEU A 105 10.62 1.79 8.58
CA LEU A 105 10.74 1.37 9.97
C LEU A 105 9.74 2.13 10.85
N VAL A 106 8.75 1.44 11.40
CA VAL A 106 7.79 2.02 12.35
C VAL A 106 8.20 1.65 13.77
N ILE A 107 8.32 2.66 14.62
CA ILE A 107 8.69 2.53 16.04
C ILE A 107 7.53 3.06 16.89
N ILE A 108 6.92 2.21 17.68
CA ILE A 108 5.86 2.57 18.62
C ILE A 108 6.43 2.50 20.04
N ASP A 109 6.48 3.65 20.74
CA ASP A 109 7.04 3.78 22.09
C ASP A 109 8.46 3.21 22.23
N GLY A 110 9.30 3.38 21.18
CA GLY A 110 10.69 2.91 21.17
C GLY A 110 10.89 1.45 20.72
N VAL A 111 9.86 0.75 20.31
CA VAL A 111 9.88 -0.64 19.84
C VAL A 111 9.43 -0.75 18.39
N LYS A 112 10.15 -1.55 17.58
CA LYS A 112 9.72 -1.86 16.21
C LYS A 112 8.41 -2.65 16.23
N ARG A 113 7.34 -2.07 15.65
CA ARG A 113 6.00 -2.64 15.62
C ARG A 113 5.28 -2.25 14.32
N PRO A 114 4.36 -3.07 13.79
CA PRO A 114 3.47 -2.65 12.70
C PRO A 114 2.61 -1.46 13.10
N SER A 115 2.35 -0.54 12.16
CA SER A 115 1.56 0.68 12.42
C SER A 115 0.10 0.40 12.78
N ASN A 116 -0.45 -0.76 12.38
CA ASN A 116 -1.81 -1.19 12.72
C ASN A 116 -1.97 -1.69 14.17
N ASN A 117 -0.87 -1.77 14.93
CA ASN A 117 -0.89 -2.15 16.33
C ASN A 117 -1.20 -0.98 17.29
N VAL A 118 -1.49 0.19 16.75
CA VAL A 118 -1.84 1.38 17.51
C VAL A 118 -3.00 2.12 16.85
N LEU A 119 -3.98 2.51 17.64
CA LEU A 119 -5.14 3.25 17.16
C LEU A 119 -4.85 4.76 17.13
N PRO A 120 -5.45 5.52 16.20
CA PRO A 120 -5.28 6.98 16.20
C PRO A 120 -5.63 7.63 17.55
N SER A 121 -6.68 7.15 18.22
CA SER A 121 -7.10 7.63 19.55
C SER A 121 -6.03 7.45 20.63
N GLU A 122 -5.13 6.48 20.49
CA GLU A 122 -4.07 6.18 21.45
C GLU A 122 -2.83 7.05 21.27
N ILE A 123 -2.71 7.78 20.14
CA ILE A 123 -1.49 8.45 19.73
C ILE A 123 -1.46 9.89 20.24
N GLU A 124 -0.33 10.29 20.82
CA GLU A 124 -0.01 11.66 21.19
C GLU A 124 0.69 12.40 20.05
N GLN A 125 1.67 11.74 19.40
CA GLN A 125 2.50 12.37 18.37
C GLN A 125 2.99 11.33 17.36
N ILE A 126 3.08 11.74 16.07
CA ILE A 126 3.78 10.99 15.04
C ILE A 126 4.91 11.84 14.50
N THR A 127 6.14 11.30 14.51
CA THR A 127 7.33 11.96 13.99
C THR A 127 7.90 11.19 12.80
N PHE A 128 8.17 11.91 11.71
CA PHE A 128 8.73 11.37 10.48
C PHE A 128 10.21 11.74 10.40
N LEU A 129 11.09 10.75 10.56
CA LEU A 129 12.54 10.87 10.43
C LEU A 129 12.93 10.52 9.00
N LYS A 130 13.03 11.52 8.13
CA LYS A 130 13.25 11.37 6.69
C LYS A 130 14.71 11.39 6.33
N GLY A 131 15.45 12.33 6.92
CA GLY A 131 16.88 12.52 6.70
C GLY A 131 17.75 11.45 7.36
N ALA A 132 18.88 11.16 6.74
CA ALA A 132 19.84 10.18 7.24
C ALA A 132 20.35 10.53 8.65
N GLN A 133 20.59 11.81 8.94
CA GLN A 133 21.03 12.28 10.25
C GLN A 133 20.02 11.98 11.37
N ALA A 134 18.73 11.92 11.05
CA ALA A 134 17.66 11.69 12.02
C ALA A 134 17.53 10.22 12.46
N VAL A 135 18.04 9.29 11.67
CA VAL A 135 17.84 7.84 11.86
C VAL A 135 19.10 7.06 12.25
N VAL A 136 20.25 7.71 12.35
CA VAL A 136 21.53 7.06 12.66
C VAL A 136 21.43 6.12 13.87
N LEU A 137 20.77 6.56 14.94
CA LEU A 137 20.67 5.82 16.20
C LEU A 137 19.81 4.54 16.11
N TYR A 138 19.04 4.36 15.03
CA TYR A 138 18.30 3.12 14.77
C TYR A 138 19.14 2.06 14.02
N GLY A 139 20.42 2.37 13.75
CA GLY A 139 21.35 1.44 13.12
C GLY A 139 20.98 1.08 11.69
N ALA A 140 21.40 -0.11 11.26
CA ALA A 140 21.28 -0.56 9.87
C ALA A 140 19.83 -0.65 9.35
N LYS A 141 18.86 -0.92 10.20
CA LYS A 141 17.44 -0.99 9.84
C LYS A 141 16.77 0.38 9.72
N GLY A 142 17.36 1.42 10.32
CA GLY A 142 16.88 2.80 10.19
C GLY A 142 17.31 3.50 8.90
N ALA A 143 18.24 2.93 8.13
CA ALA A 143 18.88 3.62 7.01
C ALA A 143 17.91 4.17 5.94
N LYS A 144 16.71 3.61 5.79
CA LYS A 144 15.69 4.07 4.84
C LYS A 144 14.70 5.10 5.40
N GLY A 145 14.89 5.56 6.61
CA GLY A 145 13.97 6.44 7.32
C GLY A 145 13.15 5.70 8.38
N ALA A 146 12.51 6.45 9.27
CA ALA A 146 11.68 5.88 10.33
C ALA A 146 10.46 6.76 10.63
N ILE A 147 9.38 6.12 11.09
CA ILE A 147 8.18 6.78 11.61
C ILE A 147 8.07 6.42 13.09
N LEU A 148 8.11 7.44 13.93
CA LEU A 148 7.98 7.29 15.37
C LEU A 148 6.56 7.59 15.78
N ILE A 149 5.94 6.71 16.52
CA ILE A 149 4.60 6.87 17.08
C ILE A 149 4.73 6.84 18.59
N THR A 150 4.37 7.95 19.23
CA THR A 150 4.35 8.07 20.69
C THR A 150 2.92 7.99 21.17
N THR A 151 2.63 7.08 22.10
CA THR A 151 1.29 6.91 22.64
C THR A 151 1.03 7.84 23.82
N LYS A 152 -0.26 8.17 24.04
CA LYS A 152 -0.73 9.03 25.12
C LYS A 152 -0.37 8.44 26.50
N ARG A 153 -0.09 9.34 27.45
CA ARG A 153 0.18 9.00 28.85
C ARG A 153 -0.74 9.73 29.79
N GLY A 154 -0.85 9.23 31.00
CA GLY A 154 -1.69 9.84 32.04
C GLY A 154 -1.19 11.25 32.41
N LYS A 155 -2.13 12.19 32.60
CA LYS A 155 -1.87 13.55 33.08
C LYS A 155 -1.97 13.60 34.62
N VAL A 156 -1.26 14.55 35.22
CA VAL A 156 -1.05 14.60 36.69
C VAL A 156 -2.35 14.92 37.46
N ASP A 157 -3.27 15.69 36.89
CA ASP A 157 -4.38 16.28 37.61
C ASP A 157 -5.73 15.64 37.29
N GLY A 158 -6.24 14.89 38.28
CA GLY A 158 -7.59 14.39 38.30
C GLY A 158 -7.88 13.20 37.38
N LEU A 159 -9.14 12.81 37.32
CA LEU A 159 -9.67 11.79 36.43
C LEU A 159 -10.38 12.47 35.24
N GLN A 160 -10.03 12.08 34.03
CA GLN A 160 -10.71 12.48 32.82
C GLN A 160 -11.16 11.23 32.06
N ILE A 161 -12.42 11.20 31.65
CA ILE A 161 -13.00 10.14 30.86
C ILE A 161 -13.51 10.78 29.57
N GLN A 162 -13.10 10.22 28.43
CA GLN A 162 -13.57 10.65 27.12
C GLN A 162 -14.16 9.46 26.37
N ALA A 163 -15.37 9.59 25.89
CA ALA A 163 -16.02 8.60 25.04
C ALA A 163 -16.24 9.17 23.64
N ASN A 164 -15.95 8.38 22.61
CA ASN A 164 -16.23 8.68 21.21
C ASN A 164 -16.99 7.51 20.60
N ALA A 165 -18.16 7.78 20.02
CA ALA A 165 -18.93 6.78 19.29
C ALA A 165 -19.29 7.34 17.92
N ASN A 166 -19.15 6.51 16.91
CA ASN A 166 -19.45 6.89 15.54
C ASN A 166 -20.01 5.72 14.74
N THR A 167 -20.83 6.07 13.76
CA THR A 167 -21.38 5.11 12.80
C THR A 167 -21.50 5.76 11.43
N GLY A 168 -21.33 4.98 10.38
CA GLY A 168 -21.38 5.49 9.02
C GLY A 168 -21.55 4.40 7.99
N PHE A 169 -21.56 4.83 6.73
CA PHE A 169 -21.77 3.96 5.59
C PHE A 169 -20.67 4.12 4.56
N HIS A 170 -20.17 2.98 4.12
CA HIS A 170 -19.32 2.86 2.93
C HIS A 170 -20.21 2.69 1.71
N ILE A 171 -20.05 3.55 0.69
CA ILE A 171 -20.80 3.54 -0.57
C ILE A 171 -19.82 3.27 -1.70
N ALA A 172 -20.07 2.23 -2.51
CA ALA A 172 -19.22 1.88 -3.65
C ALA A 172 -19.07 3.05 -4.64
N LYS A 173 -17.84 3.24 -5.16
CA LYS A 173 -17.54 4.31 -6.15
C LYS A 173 -17.91 3.89 -7.55
N GLU A 174 -17.36 2.77 -8.02
CA GLU A 174 -17.49 2.29 -9.39
C GLU A 174 -17.40 0.77 -9.40
N PHE A 175 -18.20 0.12 -10.23
CA PHE A 175 -18.15 -1.31 -10.50
C PHE A 175 -17.59 -1.57 -11.89
N PRO A 176 -16.84 -2.67 -12.11
CA PRO A 176 -16.46 -3.08 -13.43
C PRO A 176 -17.70 -3.48 -14.25
N GLU A 177 -17.70 -3.13 -15.54
CA GLU A 177 -18.79 -3.42 -16.46
C GLU A 177 -18.37 -4.49 -17.45
N TYR A 178 -19.13 -5.59 -17.53
CA TYR A 178 -18.91 -6.67 -18.45
C TYR A 178 -20.07 -6.77 -19.44
N LEU A 179 -19.82 -7.42 -20.59
CA LEU A 179 -20.83 -7.67 -21.60
C LEU A 179 -21.87 -8.67 -21.10
N GLY A 180 -23.10 -8.52 -21.53
CA GLY A 180 -24.11 -9.56 -21.40
C GLY A 180 -23.84 -10.73 -22.36
N SER A 181 -24.46 -11.89 -22.08
CA SER A 181 -24.21 -13.15 -22.79
C SER A 181 -24.33 -13.05 -24.29
N ALA A 182 -25.43 -12.48 -24.84
CA ALA A 182 -25.66 -12.39 -26.27
C ALA A 182 -24.63 -11.49 -27.00
N GLU A 183 -24.27 -10.36 -26.41
CA GLU A 183 -23.24 -9.48 -26.95
C GLU A 183 -21.87 -10.15 -26.90
N TYR A 184 -21.55 -10.80 -25.78
CA TYR A 184 -20.33 -11.61 -25.66
C TYR A 184 -20.23 -12.67 -26.76
N MET A 185 -21.29 -13.49 -26.94
CA MET A 185 -21.33 -14.57 -27.93
C MET A 185 -21.15 -14.03 -29.36
N THR A 186 -21.74 -12.87 -29.65
CA THR A 186 -21.59 -12.18 -30.95
C THR A 186 -20.15 -11.75 -31.18
N LEU A 187 -19.52 -11.07 -30.18
CA LEU A 187 -18.17 -10.58 -30.32
C LEU A 187 -17.13 -11.70 -30.24
N TYR A 188 -17.40 -12.76 -29.50
CA TYR A 188 -16.55 -13.94 -29.51
C TYR A 188 -16.56 -14.65 -30.88
N ASN A 189 -17.73 -14.74 -31.55
CA ASN A 189 -17.82 -15.24 -32.93
C ASN A 189 -17.05 -14.33 -33.90
N GLU A 190 -17.06 -12.99 -33.70
CA GLU A 190 -16.23 -12.07 -34.47
C GLU A 190 -14.73 -12.36 -34.26
N ALA A 191 -14.30 -12.57 -33.00
CA ALA A 191 -12.93 -12.94 -32.68
C ALA A 191 -12.51 -14.22 -33.39
N ARG A 192 -13.40 -15.24 -33.42
CA ARG A 192 -13.14 -16.48 -34.15
C ARG A 192 -13.06 -16.26 -35.66
N ALA A 193 -13.94 -15.44 -36.22
CA ALA A 193 -13.89 -15.11 -37.64
C ALA A 193 -12.58 -14.38 -38.01
N ASN A 194 -12.12 -13.46 -37.19
CA ASN A 194 -10.84 -12.78 -37.35
C ASN A 194 -9.64 -13.74 -37.32
N ASP A 195 -9.77 -14.87 -36.62
CA ASP A 195 -8.73 -15.92 -36.56
C ASP A 195 -8.93 -17.03 -37.64
N GLY A 196 -9.92 -16.87 -38.58
CA GLY A 196 -10.24 -17.85 -39.60
C GLY A 196 -10.90 -19.11 -39.04
N LEU A 197 -11.56 -19.04 -37.90
CA LEU A 197 -12.23 -20.15 -37.21
C LEU A 197 -13.74 -20.07 -37.42
N VAL A 198 -14.41 -21.21 -37.43
CA VAL A 198 -15.88 -21.27 -37.50
C VAL A 198 -16.53 -20.66 -36.28
N PRO A 199 -17.70 -20.02 -36.36
CA PRO A 199 -18.46 -19.55 -35.23
C PRO A 199 -18.66 -20.65 -34.17
N ARG A 200 -18.52 -20.29 -32.89
CA ARG A 200 -18.80 -21.19 -31.76
C ARG A 200 -20.29 -21.22 -31.43
N TYR A 201 -20.91 -20.06 -31.50
CA TYR A 201 -22.30 -19.86 -31.12
C TYR A 201 -23.17 -19.71 -32.37
N SER A 202 -24.30 -20.42 -32.43
CA SER A 202 -25.27 -20.24 -33.48
C SER A 202 -26.06 -18.94 -33.32
N GLN A 203 -26.64 -18.40 -34.38
CA GLN A 203 -27.52 -17.24 -34.29
C GLN A 203 -28.74 -17.51 -33.41
N GLN A 204 -29.23 -18.76 -33.37
CA GLN A 204 -30.34 -19.16 -32.51
C GLN A 204 -29.93 -19.12 -31.03
N ASP A 205 -28.71 -19.54 -30.67
CA ASP A 205 -28.20 -19.47 -29.30
C ASP A 205 -28.07 -18.01 -28.85
N ILE A 206 -27.50 -17.15 -29.68
CA ILE A 206 -27.38 -15.71 -29.43
C ILE A 206 -28.77 -15.09 -29.21
N TYR A 207 -29.73 -15.39 -30.06
CA TYR A 207 -31.11 -14.92 -29.95
C TYR A 207 -31.78 -15.41 -28.65
N ASN A 208 -31.60 -16.68 -28.30
CA ASN A 208 -32.17 -17.25 -27.07
C ASN A 208 -31.65 -16.55 -25.82
N HIS A 209 -30.34 -16.26 -25.75
CA HIS A 209 -29.74 -15.50 -24.63
C HIS A 209 -30.20 -14.03 -24.63
N ALA A 210 -30.38 -13.41 -25.80
CA ALA A 210 -30.87 -12.04 -25.91
C ALA A 210 -32.34 -11.89 -25.52
N SER A 211 -33.15 -12.94 -25.78
CA SER A 211 -34.60 -12.90 -25.56
C SER A 211 -35.02 -12.90 -24.09
N GLY A 212 -34.17 -13.48 -23.18
CA GLY A 212 -34.49 -13.65 -21.77
C GLY A 212 -35.67 -14.59 -21.48
N LEU A 213 -36.15 -15.38 -22.48
CA LEU A 213 -37.33 -16.25 -22.32
C LEU A 213 -37.15 -17.32 -21.23
N ASN A 214 -35.97 -17.89 -21.13
CA ASN A 214 -35.64 -18.84 -20.06
C ASN A 214 -34.24 -18.55 -19.53
N PRO A 215 -34.11 -17.75 -18.41
CA PRO A 215 -32.83 -17.35 -17.89
C PRO A 215 -32.04 -18.48 -17.24
N TYR A 216 -32.66 -19.61 -16.98
CA TYR A 216 -32.01 -20.81 -16.45
C TYR A 216 -31.37 -21.68 -17.50
N ARG A 217 -31.96 -21.71 -18.69
CA ARG A 217 -31.42 -22.41 -19.86
C ARG A 217 -30.46 -21.53 -20.65
N TYR A 218 -30.75 -20.24 -20.74
CA TYR A 218 -29.98 -19.22 -21.46
C TYR A 218 -29.57 -18.09 -20.52
N PRO A 219 -28.62 -18.35 -19.63
CA PRO A 219 -28.27 -17.41 -18.55
C PRO A 219 -27.62 -16.13 -19.06
N ASN A 220 -27.90 -15.03 -18.36
CA ASN A 220 -27.27 -13.73 -18.56
C ASN A 220 -27.06 -13.09 -17.18
N VAL A 221 -26.06 -13.56 -16.48
CA VAL A 221 -25.82 -13.22 -15.06
C VAL A 221 -24.94 -11.97 -14.94
N ASN A 222 -25.43 -10.98 -14.22
CA ASN A 222 -24.63 -9.82 -13.79
C ASN A 222 -24.28 -9.95 -12.30
N TYR A 223 -23.07 -10.37 -11.98
CA TYR A 223 -22.59 -10.54 -10.63
C TYR A 223 -22.47 -9.22 -9.84
N TYR A 224 -22.45 -8.07 -10.49
CA TYR A 224 -22.43 -6.73 -9.88
C TYR A 224 -23.81 -6.10 -9.75
N SER A 225 -24.88 -6.87 -9.92
CA SER A 225 -26.27 -6.39 -9.75
C SER A 225 -26.68 -6.23 -8.29
N ASP A 226 -27.73 -5.46 -8.07
CA ASP A 226 -28.33 -5.25 -6.73
C ASP A 226 -28.84 -6.58 -6.09
N GLU A 227 -28.94 -7.67 -6.86
CA GLU A 227 -29.28 -9.01 -6.37
C GLU A 227 -28.19 -9.57 -5.44
N TYR A 228 -26.93 -9.33 -5.78
CA TYR A 228 -25.78 -9.90 -5.08
C TYR A 228 -25.00 -8.87 -4.25
N VAL A 229 -25.03 -7.60 -4.65
CA VAL A 229 -24.19 -6.56 -4.11
C VAL A 229 -25.03 -5.38 -3.60
N ARG A 230 -24.97 -5.09 -2.31
CA ARG A 230 -25.60 -3.91 -1.75
C ARG A 230 -24.84 -2.64 -2.13
N LYS A 231 -25.56 -1.50 -2.20
CA LYS A 231 -24.95 -0.20 -2.55
C LYS A 231 -24.12 0.39 -1.42
N ALA A 232 -24.39 0.00 -0.18
CA ALA A 232 -23.72 0.51 1.00
C ALA A 232 -23.69 -0.54 2.11
N TYR A 233 -22.68 -0.45 2.98
CA TYR A 233 -22.56 -1.26 4.19
C TYR A 233 -22.14 -0.41 5.38
N ASN A 234 -22.50 -0.86 6.58
CA ASN A 234 -22.27 -0.12 7.81
C ASN A 234 -20.86 -0.36 8.37
N ARG A 235 -20.37 0.70 9.04
CA ARG A 235 -19.21 0.65 9.92
C ARG A 235 -19.53 1.43 11.19
N SER A 236 -19.23 0.84 12.35
CA SER A 236 -19.41 1.45 13.66
C SER A 236 -18.18 1.29 14.53
N GLU A 237 -17.89 2.29 15.34
CA GLU A 237 -16.74 2.28 16.25
C GLU A 237 -17.08 3.03 17.54
N GLY A 238 -16.63 2.47 18.68
CA GLY A 238 -16.71 3.09 19.98
C GLY A 238 -15.34 3.08 20.66
N THR A 239 -14.95 4.21 21.24
CA THR A 239 -13.69 4.37 21.98
C THR A 239 -13.96 4.99 23.34
N LEU A 240 -13.37 4.44 24.38
CA LEU A 240 -13.35 4.96 25.74
C LEU A 240 -11.92 5.20 26.17
N GLU A 241 -11.59 6.45 26.45
CA GLU A 241 -10.30 6.87 26.98
C GLU A 241 -10.46 7.29 28.44
N ILE A 242 -9.60 6.74 29.31
CA ILE A 242 -9.60 7.04 30.74
C ILE A 242 -8.17 7.42 31.10
N GLN A 243 -7.96 8.61 31.61
CA GLN A 243 -6.66 9.06 32.07
C GLN A 243 -6.77 9.74 33.41
N GLY A 244 -5.71 9.60 34.19
CA GLY A 244 -5.66 10.21 35.49
C GLY A 244 -4.37 9.94 36.22
N GLY A 245 -4.29 10.43 37.41
CA GLY A 245 -3.12 10.19 38.26
C GLY A 245 -3.01 11.13 39.43
N GLY A 246 -1.91 11.02 40.10
CA GLY A 246 -1.50 11.84 41.24
C GLY A 246 0.02 11.92 41.30
N GLN A 247 0.58 12.42 42.37
CA GLN A 247 2.03 12.66 42.49
C GLN A 247 2.92 11.41 42.31
N ARG A 248 2.39 10.18 42.50
CA ARG A 248 3.19 8.94 42.44
C ARG A 248 2.93 8.05 41.27
N ALA A 249 1.77 8.16 40.70
CA ALA A 249 1.40 7.32 39.56
C ALA A 249 0.45 8.08 38.61
N HIS A 250 0.67 7.92 37.30
CA HIS A 250 -0.21 8.40 36.25
C HIS A 250 -0.58 7.22 35.38
N PHE A 251 -1.81 7.22 34.87
CA PHE A 251 -2.26 6.16 33.99
C PHE A 251 -3.09 6.70 32.84
N TYR A 252 -2.99 6.03 31.72
CA TYR A 252 -3.82 6.19 30.53
C TYR A 252 -4.36 4.82 30.14
N THR A 253 -5.65 4.73 29.83
CA THR A 253 -6.27 3.51 29.33
C THR A 253 -7.16 3.86 28.12
N ASN A 254 -7.06 3.09 27.06
CA ASN A 254 -7.91 3.16 25.89
C ASN A 254 -8.60 1.82 25.67
N ILE A 255 -9.91 1.83 25.47
CA ILE A 255 -10.72 0.67 25.12
C ILE A 255 -11.45 1.01 23.83
N ASN A 256 -11.29 0.18 22.82
CA ASN A 256 -11.91 0.40 21.51
C ASN A 256 -12.61 -0.87 21.02
N TYR A 257 -13.79 -0.68 20.46
CA TYR A 257 -14.51 -1.68 19.70
C TYR A 257 -14.86 -1.12 18.32
N TYR A 258 -14.60 -1.90 17.29
CA TYR A 258 -14.81 -1.58 15.89
C TYR A 258 -15.47 -2.74 15.17
N ARG A 259 -16.47 -2.45 14.33
CA ARG A 259 -17.12 -3.42 13.47
C ARG A 259 -17.42 -2.81 12.11
N VAL A 260 -17.13 -3.58 11.05
CA VAL A 260 -17.46 -3.24 9.66
C VAL A 260 -18.05 -4.45 8.96
N GLU A 261 -19.09 -4.22 8.18
CA GLU A 261 -19.75 -5.22 7.33
C GLU A 261 -19.11 -5.30 5.93
N ASP A 262 -19.75 -6.01 4.99
CA ASP A 262 -19.29 -6.22 3.61
C ASP A 262 -20.39 -5.80 2.61
N LEU A 263 -20.00 -5.66 1.33
CA LEU A 263 -20.90 -5.31 0.23
C LEU A 263 -21.78 -6.49 -0.24
N LEU A 264 -21.39 -7.73 0.03
CA LEU A 264 -22.17 -8.89 -0.40
C LEU A 264 -23.48 -9.00 0.40
N ASN A 265 -24.59 -9.35 -0.30
CA ASN A 265 -25.95 -9.26 0.25
C ASN A 265 -26.74 -10.58 0.22
N PHE A 266 -26.07 -11.71 0.02
CA PHE A 266 -26.74 -12.98 -0.17
C PHE A 266 -25.97 -14.15 0.49
N GLY A 267 -26.64 -15.28 0.69
CA GLY A 267 -26.06 -16.48 1.30
C GLY A 267 -25.40 -16.20 2.65
N GLU A 268 -24.34 -16.92 2.94
CA GLU A 268 -23.49 -16.72 4.12
C GLU A 268 -22.71 -15.40 4.06
N ALA A 269 -22.50 -14.86 2.84
CA ALA A 269 -21.75 -13.61 2.64
C ALA A 269 -22.45 -12.36 3.20
N LYS A 270 -23.80 -12.40 3.37
CA LYS A 270 -24.54 -11.30 4.04
C LYS A 270 -24.10 -11.09 5.48
N ASP A 271 -23.56 -12.13 6.12
CA ASP A 271 -23.09 -12.13 7.49
C ASP A 271 -21.56 -11.95 7.59
N ASN A 272 -20.90 -11.53 6.49
CA ASN A 272 -19.49 -11.14 6.49
C ASN A 272 -19.29 -9.89 7.34
N TYR A 273 -18.30 -9.93 8.21
CA TYR A 273 -17.89 -8.78 9.01
C TYR A 273 -16.44 -8.90 9.45
N THR A 274 -15.90 -7.76 9.81
CA THR A 274 -14.65 -7.66 10.55
C THR A 274 -14.92 -6.93 11.85
N ASP A 275 -14.49 -7.51 12.98
CA ASP A 275 -14.50 -6.84 14.27
C ASP A 275 -13.11 -6.79 14.91
N ARG A 276 -12.91 -5.78 15.74
CA ARG A 276 -11.70 -5.57 16.52
C ARG A 276 -12.06 -5.05 17.89
N PHE A 277 -11.55 -5.71 18.92
CA PHE A 277 -11.55 -5.21 20.29
C PHE A 277 -10.11 -4.97 20.72
N SER A 278 -9.82 -3.78 21.23
CA SER A 278 -8.47 -3.39 21.64
C SER A 278 -8.49 -2.73 23.01
N VAL A 279 -7.50 -3.03 23.82
CA VAL A 279 -7.27 -2.39 25.11
C VAL A 279 -5.80 -2.03 25.21
N ARG A 280 -5.52 -0.77 25.59
CA ARG A 280 -4.16 -0.30 25.93
C ARG A 280 -4.17 0.32 27.31
N GLY A 281 -3.12 0.07 28.10
CA GLY A 281 -2.86 0.71 29.37
C GLY A 281 -1.41 1.16 29.45
N ASN A 282 -1.18 2.43 29.76
CA ASN A 282 0.13 3.01 30.00
C ASN A 282 0.17 3.55 31.42
N VAL A 283 1.19 3.19 32.20
CA VAL A 283 1.33 3.59 33.60
C VAL A 283 2.73 4.14 33.81
N ASP A 284 2.82 5.32 34.41
CA ASP A 284 4.05 5.94 34.86
C ASP A 284 4.08 5.98 36.39
N LEU A 285 5.20 5.59 36.98
CA LEU A 285 5.39 5.47 38.40
C LEU A 285 6.58 6.31 38.88
N VAL A 286 6.39 7.11 39.89
CA VAL A 286 7.47 7.76 40.63
C VAL A 286 7.83 6.85 41.82
N ILE A 287 8.89 6.04 41.64
CA ILE A 287 9.34 5.08 42.65
C ILE A 287 9.99 5.83 43.86
N ASN A 288 10.85 6.76 43.51
CA ASN A 288 11.48 7.67 44.46
C ASN A 288 12.03 8.91 43.73
N LYS A 289 12.75 9.81 44.43
CA LYS A 289 13.27 11.05 43.82
C LYS A 289 14.27 10.83 42.67
N LEU A 290 14.92 9.67 42.60
CA LEU A 290 15.94 9.33 41.62
C LEU A 290 15.43 8.36 40.57
N MET A 291 14.31 7.63 40.82
CA MET A 291 13.84 6.57 39.97
C MET A 291 12.39 6.77 39.59
N LYS A 292 12.14 6.71 38.30
CA LYS A 292 10.81 6.57 37.72
C LYS A 292 10.72 5.24 36.97
N GLY A 293 9.58 4.60 37.02
CA GLY A 293 9.29 3.38 36.25
C GLY A 293 8.12 3.63 35.29
N PHE A 294 8.02 2.85 34.24
CA PHE A 294 6.83 2.84 33.39
C PHE A 294 6.53 1.42 32.92
N ALA A 295 5.27 1.17 32.68
CA ALA A 295 4.81 -0.06 32.05
C ALA A 295 3.70 0.25 31.04
N ASN A 296 3.79 -0.34 29.85
CA ASN A 296 2.76 -0.24 28.82
C ASN A 296 2.30 -1.65 28.49
N ALA A 297 1.02 -1.84 28.33
CA ALA A 297 0.47 -3.11 27.90
C ALA A 297 -0.65 -2.85 26.86
N SER A 298 -0.69 -3.64 25.80
CA SER A 298 -1.84 -3.63 24.92
C SER A 298 -2.23 -5.03 24.45
N ALA A 299 -3.53 -5.23 24.25
CA ALA A 299 -4.11 -6.45 23.71
C ALA A 299 -5.08 -6.08 22.59
N THR A 300 -4.95 -6.73 21.43
CA THR A 300 -5.87 -6.56 20.30
C THR A 300 -6.39 -7.92 19.86
N PHE A 301 -7.71 -8.01 19.79
CA PHE A 301 -8.47 -9.17 19.37
C PHE A 301 -9.17 -8.82 18.07
N TYR A 302 -8.83 -9.51 17.00
CA TYR A 302 -9.36 -9.27 15.68
C TYR A 302 -9.99 -10.55 15.15
N ASN A 303 -11.21 -10.43 14.60
CA ASN A 303 -11.90 -11.50 13.91
C ASN A 303 -12.41 -10.97 12.58
N ALA A 304 -12.24 -11.74 11.51
CA ALA A 304 -12.86 -11.48 10.22
C ALA A 304 -13.65 -12.72 9.80
N ASN A 305 -14.97 -12.62 9.82
CA ASN A 305 -15.84 -13.67 9.32
C ASN A 305 -16.13 -13.44 7.84
N LYS A 306 -15.94 -14.44 7.03
CA LYS A 306 -16.16 -14.37 5.59
C LYS A 306 -16.69 -15.70 5.05
N ASN A 307 -17.51 -15.65 4.01
CA ASN A 307 -17.89 -16.82 3.23
C ASN A 307 -16.65 -17.46 2.59
N LYS A 308 -16.74 -18.74 2.28
CA LYS A 308 -15.77 -19.39 1.39
C LYS A 308 -16.02 -18.97 -0.07
N GLY A 309 -14.97 -19.09 -0.89
CA GLY A 309 -14.95 -18.64 -2.27
C GLY A 309 -14.41 -17.20 -2.40
N GLU A 310 -14.06 -16.87 -3.60
CA GLU A 310 -13.44 -15.58 -3.95
C GLU A 310 -14.35 -14.81 -4.92
N PHE A 311 -15.54 -14.43 -4.42
CA PHE A 311 -16.61 -13.84 -5.21
C PHE A 311 -16.14 -12.76 -6.17
N TRP A 312 -15.30 -11.82 -5.73
CA TRP A 312 -14.89 -10.69 -6.55
C TRP A 312 -13.99 -11.09 -7.72
N HIS A 313 -13.08 -12.06 -7.50
CA HIS A 313 -12.24 -12.63 -8.55
C HIS A 313 -13.08 -13.42 -9.56
N GLU A 314 -13.97 -14.27 -9.08
CA GLU A 314 -14.84 -15.05 -9.94
C GLU A 314 -15.83 -14.17 -10.72
N ALA A 315 -16.39 -13.13 -10.09
CA ALA A 315 -17.22 -12.13 -10.76
C ALA A 315 -16.48 -11.38 -11.88
N ALA A 316 -15.17 -11.18 -11.71
CA ALA A 316 -14.29 -10.62 -12.75
C ALA A 316 -13.88 -11.65 -13.83
N GLY A 317 -14.23 -12.92 -13.66
CA GLY A 317 -13.80 -13.99 -14.57
C GLY A 317 -12.36 -14.44 -14.37
N GLU A 318 -11.81 -14.22 -13.16
CA GLU A 318 -10.44 -14.61 -12.79
C GLU A 318 -10.43 -15.96 -12.08
N GLU A 319 -9.40 -16.76 -12.32
CA GLU A 319 -9.13 -18.03 -11.63
C GLU A 319 -7.75 -18.00 -10.95
N LEU A 320 -7.62 -18.69 -9.82
CA LEU A 320 -6.35 -18.81 -9.12
C LEU A 320 -5.44 -19.83 -9.84
N GLN A 321 -4.37 -19.34 -10.46
CA GLN A 321 -3.38 -20.16 -11.16
C GLN A 321 -2.00 -19.99 -10.54
N ASN A 322 -1.40 -21.08 -10.04
CA ASN A 322 -0.06 -21.07 -9.44
C ASN A 322 0.12 -19.97 -8.37
N GLY A 323 -0.93 -19.68 -7.58
CA GLY A 323 -0.91 -18.66 -6.55
C GLY A 323 -1.14 -17.22 -7.04
N SER A 324 -1.50 -17.03 -8.33
CA SER A 324 -1.84 -15.74 -8.91
C SER A 324 -3.20 -15.79 -9.59
N TRP A 325 -3.99 -14.73 -9.47
CA TRP A 325 -5.27 -14.60 -10.16
C TRP A 325 -5.04 -14.22 -11.63
N SER A 326 -5.73 -14.90 -12.53
CA SER A 326 -5.61 -14.74 -13.97
C SER A 326 -6.97 -14.87 -14.64
N ASN A 327 -7.21 -14.04 -15.66
CA ASN A 327 -8.41 -14.11 -16.49
C ASN A 327 -8.28 -15.08 -17.67
N THR A 328 -7.14 -15.72 -17.85
CA THR A 328 -6.97 -16.82 -18.80
C THR A 328 -7.26 -18.11 -18.06
N GLY A 329 -8.45 -18.71 -18.32
CA GLY A 329 -8.89 -19.94 -17.65
C GLY A 329 -7.86 -21.05 -17.74
N LYS A 330 -7.66 -21.78 -16.64
CA LYS A 330 -6.81 -22.98 -16.61
C LYS A 330 -7.46 -24.05 -17.46
N ASN A 331 -6.72 -24.63 -18.38
CA ASN A 331 -7.19 -25.67 -19.31
C ASN A 331 -8.31 -25.21 -20.28
N GLY A 332 -8.33 -23.95 -20.68
CA GLY A 332 -9.33 -23.44 -21.63
C GLY A 332 -10.77 -23.44 -21.07
N ARG A 333 -10.93 -23.25 -19.77
CA ARG A 333 -12.25 -23.09 -19.13
C ARG A 333 -12.63 -21.62 -19.09
N PRO A 334 -13.56 -21.21 -19.92
CA PRO A 334 -13.99 -19.82 -19.95
C PRO A 334 -15.03 -19.55 -18.86
N ASN A 335 -14.83 -18.46 -18.09
CA ASN A 335 -15.86 -17.90 -17.24
C ASN A 335 -16.80 -17.00 -18.06
N PHE A 336 -17.56 -17.61 -18.96
CA PHE A 336 -18.52 -16.90 -19.80
C PHE A 336 -19.81 -16.64 -19.04
N PRO A 337 -20.48 -15.51 -19.26
CA PRO A 337 -21.75 -15.22 -18.62
C PRO A 337 -22.87 -16.19 -19.03
N GLU A 338 -22.72 -16.92 -20.16
CA GLU A 338 -23.67 -17.88 -20.67
C GLU A 338 -23.46 -19.30 -20.16
N ASN A 339 -22.45 -19.64 -19.42
CA ASN A 339 -22.06 -21.03 -19.13
C ASN A 339 -23.09 -21.82 -18.33
N ALA A 340 -23.60 -21.23 -17.22
CA ALA A 340 -24.61 -21.85 -16.39
C ALA A 340 -25.34 -20.81 -15.55
N ALA A 341 -26.65 -21.03 -15.35
CA ALA A 341 -27.35 -20.27 -14.31
C ALA A 341 -26.82 -20.69 -12.93
N PRO A 342 -26.49 -19.76 -12.01
CA PRO A 342 -25.90 -20.13 -10.73
C PRO A 342 -26.85 -20.92 -9.83
N LEU A 343 -28.14 -20.60 -9.88
CA LEU A 343 -29.21 -21.30 -9.15
C LEU A 343 -30.35 -21.60 -10.12
N ILE A 344 -30.81 -22.84 -10.15
CA ILE A 344 -31.86 -23.32 -11.05
C ILE A 344 -33.04 -23.84 -10.23
N PRO A 345 -34.30 -23.40 -10.48
CA PRO A 345 -35.47 -23.90 -9.77
C PRO A 345 -35.72 -25.37 -10.01
N ILE A 346 -36.11 -26.11 -8.96
CA ILE A 346 -36.48 -27.54 -9.10
C ILE A 346 -37.73 -27.74 -9.95
N ASP A 347 -38.64 -26.80 -9.96
CA ASP A 347 -39.87 -26.85 -10.80
C ASP A 347 -39.60 -26.80 -12.31
N MET A 348 -38.40 -26.46 -12.73
CA MET A 348 -37.96 -26.62 -14.12
C MET A 348 -37.67 -28.08 -14.49
N VAL A 349 -37.61 -29.02 -13.52
CA VAL A 349 -37.40 -30.44 -13.77
C VAL A 349 -38.74 -31.10 -14.14
N ASP A 350 -38.77 -31.80 -15.27
CA ASP A 350 -39.96 -32.52 -15.72
C ASP A 350 -40.40 -33.48 -14.58
N PRO A 351 -41.68 -33.45 -14.16
CA PRO A 351 -42.20 -34.34 -13.13
C PRO A 351 -42.01 -35.84 -13.47
N ASN A 352 -41.85 -36.20 -14.70
CA ASN A 352 -41.59 -37.55 -15.18
C ASN A 352 -40.09 -37.92 -15.19
N ALA A 353 -39.21 -36.96 -14.99
CA ALA A 353 -37.77 -37.22 -14.93
C ALA A 353 -37.35 -37.79 -13.58
N SER A 354 -37.86 -38.99 -13.23
CA SER A 354 -37.71 -39.63 -11.93
C SER A 354 -36.26 -39.79 -11.48
N LYS A 355 -35.32 -40.00 -12.43
CA LYS A 355 -33.88 -40.08 -12.10
C LYS A 355 -33.30 -38.73 -11.65
N ALA A 356 -33.69 -37.65 -12.34
CA ALA A 356 -33.25 -36.29 -11.99
C ALA A 356 -33.81 -35.87 -10.61
N LEU A 357 -35.09 -36.11 -10.38
CA LEU A 357 -35.73 -35.85 -9.08
C LEU A 357 -35.13 -36.69 -7.95
N ALA A 358 -34.76 -37.95 -8.23
CA ALA A 358 -34.11 -38.84 -7.24
C ALA A 358 -32.69 -38.35 -6.89
N ILE A 359 -31.95 -37.71 -7.82
CA ILE A 359 -30.65 -37.08 -7.58
C ILE A 359 -30.84 -35.89 -6.66
N LEU A 360 -31.75 -34.97 -7.00
CA LEU A 360 -32.03 -33.78 -6.16
C LEU A 360 -32.59 -34.15 -4.79
N GLY A 361 -33.44 -35.18 -4.68
CA GLY A 361 -33.99 -35.66 -3.41
C GLY A 361 -32.94 -36.21 -2.44
N LYS A 362 -31.73 -36.48 -2.90
CA LYS A 362 -30.58 -36.89 -2.08
C LYS A 362 -29.62 -35.75 -1.79
N SER A 363 -29.74 -34.63 -2.50
CA SER A 363 -28.84 -33.52 -2.36
C SER A 363 -28.98 -32.84 -0.99
N LEU A 364 -27.84 -32.53 -0.36
CA LEU A 364 -27.75 -31.78 0.88
C LEU A 364 -27.74 -30.25 0.65
N ASN A 365 -27.59 -29.80 -0.61
CA ASN A 365 -27.28 -28.42 -1.00
C ASN A 365 -28.41 -27.83 -1.88
N LEU A 366 -29.65 -27.90 -1.39
CA LEU A 366 -30.79 -27.22 -2.00
C LEU A 366 -31.13 -25.94 -1.25
N LEU A 367 -31.11 -24.80 -1.95
CA LEU A 367 -31.51 -23.53 -1.37
C LEU A 367 -33.03 -23.50 -1.16
N ASP A 368 -33.47 -23.37 0.10
CA ASP A 368 -34.87 -23.37 0.53
C ASP A 368 -35.67 -24.59 0.06
N GLY A 369 -35.00 -25.69 -0.32
CA GLY A 369 -35.63 -26.85 -0.95
C GLY A 369 -36.21 -26.58 -2.33
N LYS A 370 -35.89 -25.46 -2.96
CA LYS A 370 -36.46 -24.97 -4.22
C LYS A 370 -35.46 -24.80 -5.36
N TYR A 371 -34.20 -24.54 -5.04
CA TYR A 371 -33.17 -24.24 -6.04
C TYR A 371 -31.96 -25.14 -5.85
N PHE A 372 -31.33 -25.52 -6.93
CA PHE A 372 -30.08 -26.27 -6.94
C PHE A 372 -28.96 -25.51 -7.66
N PRO A 373 -27.68 -25.68 -7.29
CA PRO A 373 -26.55 -25.05 -7.96
C PRO A 373 -26.38 -25.56 -9.37
N GLY A 374 -26.38 -24.64 -10.33
CA GLY A 374 -26.08 -24.98 -11.73
C GLY A 374 -24.56 -24.98 -11.98
N GLY A 375 -24.13 -25.81 -12.92
CA GLY A 375 -22.75 -25.89 -13.36
C GLY A 375 -22.63 -26.54 -14.74
N THR A 376 -21.39 -26.66 -15.21
CA THR A 376 -21.05 -27.38 -16.43
C THR A 376 -19.95 -28.42 -16.13
N LYS A 377 -19.70 -29.31 -17.08
CA LYS A 377 -18.58 -30.26 -16.94
C LYS A 377 -17.22 -29.56 -16.82
N ALA A 378 -17.11 -28.36 -17.40
CA ALA A 378 -15.90 -27.54 -17.35
C ALA A 378 -15.87 -26.68 -16.07
N THR A 379 -17.02 -26.13 -15.63
CA THR A 379 -17.17 -25.26 -14.46
C THR A 379 -17.97 -26.00 -13.40
N GLN A 380 -17.26 -26.56 -12.42
CA GLN A 380 -17.82 -27.45 -11.39
C GLN A 380 -18.05 -26.74 -10.05
N THR A 381 -17.90 -25.41 -10.02
CA THR A 381 -18.22 -24.50 -8.90
C THR A 381 -18.84 -23.25 -9.48
N ASN A 382 -19.47 -22.43 -8.65
CA ASN A 382 -19.85 -21.06 -9.04
C ASN A 382 -19.83 -20.13 -7.82
N ALA A 383 -19.50 -18.86 -8.03
CA ALA A 383 -19.35 -17.83 -7.01
C ALA A 383 -20.61 -17.65 -6.12
N ILE A 384 -21.79 -17.86 -6.68
CA ILE A 384 -23.06 -17.74 -5.95
C ILE A 384 -23.28 -18.96 -5.05
N ALA A 385 -23.04 -20.16 -5.57
CA ALA A 385 -23.16 -21.39 -4.79
C ALA A 385 -22.11 -21.45 -3.65
N ASP A 386 -20.91 -20.95 -3.88
CA ASP A 386 -19.89 -20.80 -2.83
C ASP A 386 -20.39 -19.99 -1.64
N CYS A 387 -21.09 -18.88 -1.89
CA CYS A 387 -21.67 -18.06 -0.85
C CYS A 387 -22.84 -18.71 -0.09
N TYR A 388 -23.54 -19.69 -0.70
CA TYR A 388 -24.64 -20.40 -0.02
C TYR A 388 -24.20 -21.69 0.65
N PHE A 389 -23.29 -22.45 0.04
CA PHE A 389 -23.01 -23.83 0.42
C PHE A 389 -21.55 -24.11 0.77
N GLY A 390 -20.63 -23.21 0.41
CA GLY A 390 -19.20 -23.38 0.64
C GLY A 390 -18.78 -23.33 2.13
N GLY A 391 -19.64 -22.77 2.99
CA GLY A 391 -19.37 -22.56 4.40
C GLY A 391 -18.68 -21.22 4.70
N GLN A 392 -18.23 -21.08 5.94
CA GLN A 392 -17.63 -19.85 6.44
C GLN A 392 -16.20 -20.07 6.93
N THR A 393 -15.42 -19.01 6.88
CA THR A 393 -14.08 -18.93 7.48
C THR A 393 -14.02 -17.73 8.42
N THR A 394 -13.52 -17.96 9.63
CA THR A 394 -13.21 -16.90 10.58
C THR A 394 -11.70 -16.79 10.72
N ASP A 395 -11.12 -15.72 10.21
CA ASP A 395 -9.72 -15.38 10.45
C ASP A 395 -9.58 -14.69 11.80
N VAL A 396 -8.71 -15.23 12.64
CA VAL A 396 -8.50 -14.80 14.02
C VAL A 396 -7.08 -14.27 14.18
N SER A 397 -6.94 -13.06 14.74
CA SER A 397 -5.63 -12.52 15.16
C SER A 397 -5.70 -12.12 16.63
N ARG A 398 -4.66 -12.46 17.38
CA ARG A 398 -4.50 -12.12 18.80
C ARG A 398 -3.12 -11.52 18.97
N GLN A 399 -3.07 -10.29 19.47
CA GLN A 399 -1.83 -9.55 19.63
C GLN A 399 -1.70 -9.05 21.06
N PHE A 400 -0.52 -9.25 21.65
CA PHE A 400 -0.18 -8.78 22.98
C PHE A 400 1.16 -8.06 22.93
N GLN A 401 1.26 -6.92 23.58
CA GLN A 401 2.47 -6.10 23.69
C GLN A 401 2.67 -5.72 25.13
N PHE A 402 3.90 -5.78 25.58
CA PHE A 402 4.25 -5.39 26.93
C PHE A 402 5.63 -4.72 26.93
N ASP A 403 5.71 -3.54 27.54
CA ASP A 403 6.93 -2.81 27.77
C ASP A 403 7.06 -2.53 29.25
N ALA A 404 8.27 -2.62 29.76
CA ALA A 404 8.61 -2.15 31.11
C ALA A 404 9.95 -1.44 31.08
N GLY A 405 10.06 -0.32 31.75
CA GLY A 405 11.30 0.45 31.79
C GLY A 405 11.49 1.27 33.04
N ILE A 406 12.71 1.70 33.21
CA ILE A 406 13.17 2.51 34.34
C ILE A 406 13.92 3.69 33.79
N ILE A 407 13.68 4.84 34.39
CA ILE A 407 14.45 6.09 34.21
C ILE A 407 15.12 6.40 35.53
N TYR A 408 16.44 6.51 35.52
CA TYR A 408 17.23 6.84 36.66
C TYR A 408 17.87 8.23 36.52
N ASP A 409 17.54 9.14 37.41
CA ASP A 409 18.11 10.47 37.48
C ASP A 409 19.51 10.40 38.14
N MET A 410 20.52 10.70 37.36
CA MET A 410 21.93 10.66 37.79
C MET A 410 22.53 12.06 38.10
N ASN A 411 21.68 13.07 38.30
CA ASN A 411 22.11 14.45 38.59
C ASN A 411 23.04 14.55 39.81
N SER A 412 22.94 13.61 40.73
CA SER A 412 23.84 13.54 41.91
C SER A 412 25.27 13.13 41.53
N PHE A 413 25.47 12.41 40.46
CA PHE A 413 26.76 12.01 39.91
C PHE A 413 27.30 13.04 38.93
N LEU A 414 26.49 13.42 37.94
CA LEU A 414 26.79 14.43 36.93
C LEU A 414 25.51 15.19 36.58
N LYS A 415 25.51 16.51 36.81
CA LYS A 415 24.35 17.35 36.55
C LYS A 415 23.94 17.27 35.06
N GLY A 416 22.68 16.99 34.81
CA GLY A 416 22.15 16.81 33.48
C GLY A 416 22.23 15.37 32.93
N LEU A 417 22.78 14.41 33.72
CA LEU A 417 22.84 13.01 33.29
C LEU A 417 21.63 12.21 33.77
N SER A 418 21.11 11.38 32.91
CA SER A 418 20.09 10.36 33.21
C SER A 418 20.39 9.05 32.49
N PHE A 419 19.85 7.95 33.01
CA PHE A 419 19.90 6.64 32.37
C PHE A 419 18.49 6.12 32.21
N LYS A 420 18.15 5.64 30.99
CA LYS A 420 16.87 5.00 30.70
C LYS A 420 17.14 3.62 30.14
N THR A 421 16.35 2.64 30.57
CA THR A 421 16.34 1.30 29.97
C THR A 421 14.94 0.77 29.88
N MET A 422 14.69 -0.01 28.83
CA MET A 422 13.39 -0.61 28.54
C MET A 422 13.57 -2.01 27.96
N PHE A 423 12.74 -2.92 28.45
CA PHE A 423 12.55 -4.27 27.91
C PHE A 423 11.15 -4.39 27.35
N SER A 424 11.00 -5.08 26.22
CA SER A 424 9.72 -5.28 25.57
C SER A 424 9.57 -6.69 25.05
N ILE A 425 8.35 -7.21 25.10
CA ILE A 425 7.96 -8.48 24.51
C ILE A 425 6.61 -8.33 23.83
N ASP A 426 6.57 -8.68 22.53
CA ASP A 426 5.36 -8.71 21.74
C ASP A 426 5.10 -10.13 21.27
N TYR A 427 3.84 -10.52 21.26
CA TYR A 427 3.39 -11.81 20.73
C TYR A 427 2.14 -11.60 19.88
N ALA A 428 2.16 -12.15 18.66
CA ALA A 428 1.01 -12.18 17.77
C ALA A 428 0.78 -13.61 17.27
N ALA A 429 -0.46 -14.06 17.30
CA ALA A 429 -0.89 -15.34 16.76
C ALA A 429 -2.05 -15.14 15.80
N ASN A 430 -1.97 -15.77 14.64
CA ASN A 430 -3.02 -15.78 13.63
C ASN A 430 -3.38 -17.23 13.29
N TYR A 431 -4.66 -17.48 13.10
CA TYR A 431 -5.16 -18.77 12.62
C TYR A 431 -6.52 -18.57 11.94
N SER A 432 -6.93 -19.53 11.11
CA SER A 432 -8.24 -19.56 10.47
C SER A 432 -9.04 -20.73 11.00
N LEU A 433 -10.32 -20.50 11.30
CA LEU A 433 -11.31 -21.51 11.61
C LEU A 433 -12.28 -21.61 10.44
N SER A 434 -12.45 -22.77 9.84
CA SER A 434 -13.32 -22.92 8.68
C SER A 434 -14.16 -24.19 8.73
N TYR A 435 -15.41 -24.08 8.25
CA TYR A 435 -16.20 -25.21 7.83
C TYR A 435 -15.78 -25.57 6.41
N ASP A 436 -15.25 -26.78 6.23
CA ASP A 436 -14.82 -27.28 4.90
C ASP A 436 -15.96 -28.02 4.21
N ASN A 437 -17.04 -27.30 3.92
CA ASN A 437 -18.16 -27.83 3.16
C ASN A 437 -17.76 -28.06 1.71
N LYS A 438 -18.31 -29.11 1.13
CA LYS A 438 -18.28 -29.39 -0.32
C LYS A 438 -19.70 -29.46 -0.84
N TYR A 439 -19.96 -28.85 -1.95
CA TYR A 439 -21.26 -28.89 -2.60
C TYR A 439 -21.13 -29.44 -4.02
N ALA A 440 -22.22 -30.04 -4.50
CA ALA A 440 -22.33 -30.46 -5.88
C ALA A 440 -22.92 -29.32 -6.73
N VAL A 441 -22.50 -29.26 -7.98
CA VAL A 441 -23.23 -28.55 -9.00
C VAL A 441 -23.90 -29.56 -9.95
N PHE A 442 -25.01 -29.16 -10.56
CA PHE A 442 -25.81 -30.03 -11.39
C PHE A 442 -25.83 -29.48 -12.83
N ILE A 443 -25.56 -30.38 -13.78
CA ILE A 443 -25.58 -30.07 -15.21
C ILE A 443 -26.94 -30.51 -15.73
N PRO A 444 -27.82 -29.55 -16.16
CA PRO A 444 -29.13 -29.88 -16.65
C PRO A 444 -29.07 -30.35 -18.12
N THR A 445 -29.86 -31.43 -18.43
CA THR A 445 -30.19 -31.81 -19.80
C THR A 445 -31.56 -31.24 -20.12
N TRP A 446 -31.58 -30.22 -20.99
CA TRP A 446 -32.81 -29.54 -21.36
C TRP A 446 -33.52 -30.20 -22.52
N SER A 447 -34.84 -30.19 -22.49
CA SER A 447 -35.71 -30.51 -23.59
C SER A 447 -36.71 -29.38 -23.78
N ASN A 448 -37.10 -29.16 -25.02
CA ASN A 448 -38.21 -28.28 -25.35
C ASN A 448 -39.30 -29.13 -25.98
N TYR A 449 -40.34 -29.44 -25.23
CA TYR A 449 -41.50 -30.18 -25.65
C TYR A 449 -42.74 -29.31 -25.53
N ASN A 450 -43.56 -29.26 -26.58
CA ASN A 450 -44.74 -28.39 -26.66
C ASN A 450 -44.45 -26.90 -26.37
N SER A 451 -43.33 -26.39 -26.85
CA SER A 451 -42.87 -25.02 -26.63
C SER A 451 -42.60 -24.67 -25.12
N GLN A 452 -42.48 -25.66 -24.27
CA GLN A 452 -42.09 -25.48 -22.90
C GLN A 452 -40.71 -26.12 -22.65
N ASP A 453 -39.80 -25.35 -22.07
CA ASP A 453 -38.51 -25.84 -21.65
C ASP A 453 -38.65 -26.60 -20.32
N ALA A 454 -38.10 -27.81 -20.26
CA ALA A 454 -38.02 -28.60 -19.05
C ALA A 454 -36.70 -29.35 -18.95
N ILE A 455 -36.26 -29.65 -17.75
CA ILE A 455 -35.06 -30.43 -17.48
C ILE A 455 -35.47 -31.89 -17.42
N VAL A 456 -34.99 -32.69 -18.37
CA VAL A 456 -35.31 -34.14 -18.48
C VAL A 456 -34.23 -35.04 -17.88
N GLY A 457 -33.09 -34.47 -17.51
CA GLY A 457 -31.96 -35.16 -16.87
C GLY A 457 -31.02 -34.23 -16.12
N LEU A 458 -30.36 -34.78 -15.13
CA LEU A 458 -29.34 -34.08 -14.33
C LEU A 458 -28.10 -34.95 -14.18
N THR A 459 -26.95 -34.34 -14.31
CA THR A 459 -25.68 -34.97 -13.97
C THR A 459 -25.04 -34.20 -12.81
N GLN A 460 -24.84 -34.90 -11.70
CA GLN A 460 -24.14 -34.33 -10.51
C GLN A 460 -22.64 -34.30 -10.77
N GLN A 461 -22.01 -33.18 -10.40
CA GLN A 461 -20.56 -33.01 -10.33
C GLN A 461 -20.17 -32.68 -8.89
N ASN A 462 -19.10 -33.27 -8.42
CA ASN A 462 -18.60 -33.23 -7.06
C ASN A 462 -19.43 -34.01 -6.02
N ASP A 463 -18.76 -34.36 -4.93
CA ASP A 463 -19.38 -34.92 -3.73
C ASP A 463 -19.90 -33.80 -2.83
N GLU A 464 -20.94 -34.11 -2.07
CA GLU A 464 -21.51 -33.21 -1.07
C GLU A 464 -21.05 -33.63 0.33
N ILE A 465 -20.48 -32.70 1.06
CA ILE A 465 -20.05 -32.86 2.45
C ILE A 465 -20.46 -31.62 3.23
N VAL A 466 -21.26 -31.82 4.25
CA VAL A 466 -21.57 -30.80 5.26
C VAL A 466 -20.78 -31.09 6.53
N THR A 467 -19.81 -30.21 6.82
CA THR A 467 -18.93 -30.41 7.96
C THR A 467 -19.59 -29.86 9.23
N GLY A 468 -19.75 -30.71 10.25
CA GLY A 468 -20.38 -30.34 11.51
C GLY A 468 -19.43 -29.64 12.51
N HIS A 469 -18.15 -29.45 12.19
CA HIS A 469 -17.15 -28.83 13.05
C HIS A 469 -16.18 -27.95 12.25
N MET A 470 -15.63 -26.94 12.90
CA MET A 470 -14.60 -26.10 12.30
C MET A 470 -13.24 -26.77 12.36
N ALA A 471 -12.52 -26.71 11.24
CA ALA A 471 -11.11 -27.07 11.17
C ALA A 471 -10.24 -25.84 11.39
N MET A 472 -9.15 -26.00 12.13
CA MET A 472 -8.16 -24.93 12.31
C MET A 472 -7.03 -25.10 11.30
N SER A 473 -6.69 -24.00 10.63
CA SER A 473 -5.65 -23.91 9.63
C SER A 473 -4.87 -22.59 9.73
N ASN A 474 -3.83 -22.43 8.90
CA ASN A 474 -3.05 -21.19 8.78
C ASN A 474 -2.46 -20.68 10.10
N THR A 475 -2.19 -21.59 11.06
CA THR A 475 -1.64 -21.20 12.35
C THR A 475 -0.24 -20.65 12.20
N LYS A 476 -0.09 -19.36 12.51
CA LYS A 476 1.17 -18.62 12.48
C LYS A 476 1.33 -17.83 13.77
N TYR A 477 2.56 -17.71 14.23
CA TYR A 477 2.88 -16.79 15.32
C TYR A 477 4.12 -15.96 15.00
N ARG A 478 4.20 -14.81 15.65
CA ARG A 478 5.37 -13.94 15.68
C ARG A 478 5.62 -13.51 17.11
N GLN A 479 6.87 -13.57 17.52
CA GLN A 479 7.33 -13.05 18.80
C GLN A 479 8.47 -12.06 18.54
N THR A 480 8.38 -10.87 19.13
CA THR A 480 9.46 -9.89 19.12
C THR A 480 9.90 -9.62 20.55
N ILE A 481 11.18 -9.72 20.81
CA ILE A 481 11.82 -9.33 22.07
C ILE A 481 12.76 -8.19 21.75
N SER A 482 12.66 -7.10 22.50
CA SER A 482 13.56 -5.97 22.34
C SER A 482 14.06 -5.45 23.69
N TRP A 483 15.24 -4.86 23.65
CA TRP A 483 15.85 -4.15 24.76
C TRP A 483 16.58 -2.94 24.22
N ASN A 484 16.42 -1.82 24.92
CA ASN A 484 17.26 -0.64 24.73
C ASN A 484 17.67 -0.04 26.07
N GLY A 485 18.84 0.56 26.07
CA GLY A 485 19.35 1.31 27.23
C GLY A 485 20.22 2.46 26.74
N HIS A 486 20.04 3.62 27.33
CA HIS A 486 20.84 4.78 26.98
C HIS A 486 21.12 5.70 28.17
N PHE A 487 22.32 6.27 28.16
CA PHE A 487 22.67 7.45 28.96
C PHE A 487 22.31 8.68 28.12
N ASP A 488 21.63 9.62 28.74
CA ASP A 488 21.27 10.91 28.14
C ASP A 488 21.81 12.04 28.98
N TYR A 489 22.58 12.93 28.38
CA TYR A 489 23.17 14.10 28.97
C TYR A 489 22.59 15.36 28.34
N ASP A 490 22.12 16.29 29.17
CA ASP A 490 21.51 17.55 28.74
C ASP A 490 21.83 18.64 29.80
N GLN A 491 22.72 19.56 29.43
CA GLN A 491 23.15 20.61 30.39
C GLN A 491 23.54 21.90 29.68
N THR A 492 23.07 23.03 30.25
CA THR A 492 23.47 24.37 29.82
C THR A 492 24.48 24.95 30.78
N PHE A 493 25.59 25.48 30.24
CA PHE A 493 26.68 26.13 31.00
C PHE A 493 26.69 27.64 30.72
N ALA A 494 26.85 28.42 31.79
CA ALA A 494 26.91 29.88 31.70
C ALA A 494 25.74 30.50 30.92
N ASP A 495 24.58 29.85 30.89
CA ASP A 495 23.36 30.26 30.14
C ASP A 495 23.58 30.50 28.64
N LYS A 496 24.67 29.96 28.09
CA LYS A 496 25.05 30.17 26.65
C LYS A 496 25.44 28.91 25.91
N HIS A 497 26.07 27.96 26.63
CA HIS A 497 26.63 26.77 26.01
C HIS A 497 25.79 25.57 26.41
N HIS A 498 24.93 25.12 25.53
CA HIS A 498 24.10 23.94 25.73
C HIS A 498 24.76 22.72 25.08
N ILE A 499 25.01 21.72 25.89
CA ILE A 499 25.65 20.45 25.48
C ILE A 499 24.67 19.30 25.69
N THR A 500 24.48 18.52 24.67
CA THR A 500 23.71 17.26 24.72
C THR A 500 24.58 16.09 24.34
N GLY A 501 24.36 14.93 24.95
CA GLY A 501 25.07 13.70 24.64
C GLY A 501 24.16 12.50 24.82
N MET A 502 24.36 11.45 24.04
CA MET A 502 23.67 10.17 24.21
C MET A 502 24.62 9.02 23.89
N LEU A 503 24.63 8.02 24.75
CA LEU A 503 25.25 6.73 24.50
C LEU A 503 24.16 5.67 24.58
N LEU A 504 23.89 4.97 23.47
CA LEU A 504 22.78 4.07 23.30
C LEU A 504 23.26 2.66 22.98
N ALA A 505 22.62 1.65 23.55
CA ALA A 505 22.60 0.28 23.06
C ALA A 505 21.15 -0.12 22.76
N ASN A 506 20.91 -0.65 21.57
CA ASN A 506 19.58 -1.05 21.12
C ASN A 506 19.65 -2.40 20.41
N MET A 507 18.73 -3.30 20.76
CA MET A 507 18.62 -4.61 20.10
C MET A 507 17.19 -5.11 20.08
N TYR A 508 16.85 -5.84 19.04
CA TYR A 508 15.64 -6.65 18.99
C TYR A 508 15.84 -7.94 18.20
N THR A 509 15.01 -8.92 18.49
CA THR A 509 14.91 -10.16 17.72
C THR A 509 13.45 -10.54 17.50
N THR A 510 13.13 -10.94 16.27
CA THR A 510 11.80 -11.42 15.87
C THR A 510 11.90 -12.86 15.41
N THR A 511 11.10 -13.73 16.00
CA THR A 511 10.94 -15.14 15.63
C THR A 511 9.58 -15.32 14.99
N ARG A 512 9.49 -16.08 13.91
CA ARG A 512 8.24 -16.39 13.19
C ARG A 512 8.09 -17.90 13.03
N SER A 513 6.84 -18.37 13.06
CA SER A 513 6.54 -19.77 12.78
C SER A 513 6.93 -20.15 11.34
N GLY A 514 7.55 -21.32 11.19
CA GLY A 514 7.96 -21.84 9.87
C GLY A 514 9.24 -21.23 9.30
N GLU A 515 9.88 -20.28 10.02
CA GLU A 515 11.13 -19.66 9.61
C GLU A 515 12.26 -20.08 10.57
N TYR A 516 13.35 -20.60 10.01
CA TYR A 516 14.54 -21.01 10.80
C TYR A 516 15.35 -19.81 11.28
N HIS A 517 15.55 -18.81 10.38
CA HIS A 517 16.35 -17.63 10.69
C HIS A 517 15.53 -16.59 11.43
N ARG A 518 16.12 -16.01 12.48
CA ARG A 518 15.53 -14.91 13.24
C ARG A 518 15.91 -13.58 12.58
N TYR A 519 14.97 -12.64 12.58
CA TYR A 519 15.22 -11.27 12.18
C TYR A 519 15.71 -10.51 13.41
N ALA A 520 16.94 -10.03 13.37
CA ALA A 520 17.54 -9.35 14.50
C ALA A 520 18.23 -8.05 14.05
N ASN A 521 18.29 -7.09 14.94
CA ASN A 521 19.10 -5.88 14.81
C ASN A 521 19.79 -5.59 16.16
N ALA A 522 21.03 -5.19 16.11
CA ALA A 522 21.77 -4.73 17.26
C ALA A 522 22.69 -3.60 16.84
N ASN A 523 22.70 -2.52 17.61
CA ASN A 523 23.58 -1.39 17.35
C ASN A 523 23.96 -0.65 18.63
N LEU A 524 25.15 -0.05 18.62
CA LEU A 524 25.59 0.93 19.59
C LEU A 524 25.56 2.29 18.94
N GLY A 525 25.03 3.30 19.62
CA GLY A 525 24.92 4.67 19.12
C GLY A 525 25.58 5.66 20.05
N LEU A 526 26.28 6.63 19.47
CA LEU A 526 26.82 7.79 20.16
C LEU A 526 26.35 9.05 19.43
N GLN A 527 25.80 10.00 20.18
CA GLN A 527 25.42 11.31 19.66
C GLN A 527 25.96 12.40 20.58
N ALA A 528 26.49 13.46 20.02
CA ALA A 528 26.90 14.66 20.72
C ALA A 528 26.33 15.89 20.00
N GLY A 529 25.75 16.81 20.75
CA GLY A 529 25.19 18.06 20.28
C GLY A 529 25.72 19.23 21.07
N TYR A 530 25.91 20.35 20.41
CA TYR A 530 26.29 21.62 20.99
C TYR A 530 25.49 22.74 20.36
N ASP A 531 24.94 23.62 21.15
CA ASP A 531 24.45 24.90 20.66
C ASP A 531 24.97 26.07 21.49
N TYR A 532 25.19 27.18 20.81
CA TYR A 532 25.59 28.44 21.43
C TYR A 532 24.43 29.43 21.41
N MET A 533 23.81 29.66 22.56
CA MET A 533 22.69 30.59 22.76
C MET A 533 21.49 30.30 21.89
N GLY A 534 21.31 29.03 21.41
CA GLY A 534 20.30 28.66 20.41
C GLY A 534 20.49 29.37 19.05
N ARG A 535 21.72 29.86 18.75
CA ARG A 535 22.04 30.52 17.46
C ARG A 535 22.79 29.60 16.52
N TYR A 536 23.86 28.98 17.02
CA TYR A 536 24.71 28.08 16.22
C TYR A 536 24.62 26.68 16.78
N PHE A 537 24.39 25.72 15.93
CA PHE A 537 24.22 24.32 16.29
C PHE A 537 25.25 23.45 15.58
N ALA A 538 25.77 22.47 16.28
CA ALA A 538 26.57 21.39 15.71
C ALA A 538 26.14 20.08 16.37
N GLU A 539 25.84 19.06 15.56
CA GLU A 539 25.46 17.74 16.02
C GLU A 539 26.25 16.69 15.27
N ALA A 540 26.82 15.73 15.98
CA ALA A 540 27.51 14.58 15.42
C ALA A 540 26.92 13.31 16.02
N ALA A 541 26.67 12.31 15.16
CA ALA A 541 26.17 11.01 15.57
C ALA A 541 26.92 9.90 14.84
N VAL A 542 27.13 8.78 15.50
CA VAL A 542 27.67 7.58 14.90
C VAL A 542 26.97 6.36 15.49
N ALA A 543 26.63 5.39 14.61
CA ALA A 543 26.18 4.07 15.03
C ALA A 543 27.16 3.00 14.57
N ALA A 544 27.56 2.14 15.50
CA ALA A 544 28.22 0.87 15.17
C ALA A 544 27.13 -0.16 14.94
N VAL A 545 27.10 -0.73 13.73
CA VAL A 545 26.06 -1.67 13.28
C VAL A 545 26.65 -3.05 13.05
N HIS A 546 25.83 -4.08 13.23
CA HIS A 546 26.19 -5.47 13.01
C HIS A 546 25.17 -6.16 12.11
N SER A 547 25.63 -6.94 11.13
CA SER A 547 24.81 -7.81 10.30
C SER A 547 25.31 -9.25 10.31
N ALA A 548 24.50 -10.17 10.82
CA ALA A 548 24.77 -11.60 10.74
C ALA A 548 24.62 -12.17 9.31
N ARG A 549 24.16 -11.39 8.35
CA ARG A 549 23.96 -11.78 6.95
C ARG A 549 25.20 -11.60 6.07
N LEU A 550 26.25 -11.00 6.64
CA LEU A 550 27.56 -10.81 6.00
C LEU A 550 28.56 -11.83 6.50
N ALA A 551 29.62 -12.06 5.72
CA ALA A 551 30.69 -12.95 6.08
C ALA A 551 31.51 -12.38 7.27
N GLU A 552 32.19 -13.26 7.98
CA GLU A 552 33.10 -12.85 9.06
C GLU A 552 34.15 -11.85 8.54
N GLY A 553 34.36 -10.75 9.25
CA GLY A 553 35.21 -9.64 8.83
C GLY A 553 34.49 -8.52 8.07
N HIS A 554 33.24 -8.74 7.63
CA HIS A 554 32.40 -7.74 6.97
C HIS A 554 31.11 -7.42 7.74
N ARG A 555 30.93 -7.99 8.95
CA ARG A 555 29.71 -7.89 9.74
C ARG A 555 29.52 -6.57 10.46
N GLU A 556 30.59 -5.84 10.72
CA GLU A 556 30.60 -4.61 11.52
C GLU A 556 30.93 -3.40 10.64
N ALA A 557 30.18 -2.31 10.85
CA ALA A 557 30.44 -1.04 10.17
C ALA A 557 30.07 0.15 11.05
N LEU A 558 30.61 1.33 10.71
CA LEU A 558 30.29 2.60 11.36
C LEU A 558 29.47 3.48 10.43
N SER A 559 28.38 4.04 10.96
CA SER A 559 27.43 4.92 10.26
C SER A 559 27.55 6.35 10.84
N PRO A 560 28.46 7.20 10.33
CA PRO A 560 28.63 8.56 10.81
C PRO A 560 27.63 9.54 10.19
N SER A 561 27.29 10.58 10.97
CA SER A 561 26.50 11.72 10.53
C SER A 561 26.96 13.00 11.21
N PHE A 562 26.94 14.10 10.48
CA PHE A 562 27.28 15.42 10.97
C PHE A 562 26.28 16.46 10.46
N THR A 563 25.82 17.34 11.38
CA THR A 563 24.83 18.39 11.08
C THR A 563 25.27 19.71 11.72
N VAL A 564 25.15 20.80 10.96
CA VAL A 564 25.34 22.16 11.45
C VAL A 564 24.06 22.95 11.26
N GLY A 565 23.83 23.91 12.13
CA GLY A 565 22.66 24.79 12.05
C GLY A 565 22.99 26.23 12.48
N TRP A 566 22.24 27.17 11.87
CA TRP A 566 22.33 28.59 12.20
C TRP A 566 20.93 29.17 12.31
N ASN A 567 20.55 29.65 13.46
CA ASN A 567 19.32 30.40 13.65
C ASN A 567 19.55 31.87 13.33
N ILE A 568 19.27 32.24 12.09
CA ILE A 568 19.51 33.57 11.53
C ILE A 568 18.64 34.61 12.22
N ALA A 569 17.41 34.25 12.62
CA ALA A 569 16.47 35.18 13.25
C ALA A 569 16.98 35.70 14.64
N LYS A 570 17.84 34.93 15.32
CA LYS A 570 18.40 35.32 16.59
C LYS A 570 19.60 36.29 16.48
N GLU A 571 19.99 36.64 15.26
CA GLU A 571 21.08 37.59 15.03
C GLU A 571 20.62 39.05 15.22
N ASN A 572 21.56 39.91 15.62
CA ASN A 572 21.23 41.30 15.91
C ASN A 572 20.70 42.06 14.67
N PHE A 573 21.17 41.72 13.50
CA PHE A 573 20.72 42.35 12.23
C PHE A 573 19.29 41.98 11.82
N MET A 574 18.72 40.96 12.43
CA MET A 574 17.33 40.50 12.16
C MET A 574 16.32 41.12 13.13
N LYS A 575 16.76 41.85 14.17
CA LYS A 575 15.86 42.50 15.12
C LYS A 575 14.94 43.50 14.44
N GLY A 576 13.63 43.35 14.65
CA GLY A 576 12.61 44.23 14.03
C GLY A 576 12.30 43.90 12.60
N SER A 577 12.82 42.80 12.06
CA SER A 577 12.41 42.25 10.74
C SER A 577 11.04 41.55 10.83
N ILE A 578 10.50 41.19 9.67
CA ILE A 578 9.27 40.42 9.52
C ILE A 578 9.49 38.94 9.82
N VAL A 579 10.71 38.52 10.14
CA VAL A 579 11.11 37.13 10.40
C VAL A 579 11.04 36.86 11.90
N ASP A 580 10.17 35.95 12.31
CA ASP A 580 10.01 35.57 13.71
C ASP A 580 11.00 34.48 14.12
N ASP A 581 11.24 33.52 13.20
CA ASP A 581 12.24 32.45 13.37
C ASP A 581 12.77 32.05 11.99
N LEU A 582 14.07 31.70 11.91
CA LEU A 582 14.70 31.26 10.66
C LEU A 582 15.94 30.42 10.96
N LEU A 583 15.77 29.11 10.92
CA LEU A 583 16.80 28.10 11.16
C LEU A 583 17.24 27.48 9.82
N LEU A 584 18.49 27.72 9.44
CA LEU A 584 19.17 27.06 8.34
C LEU A 584 20.01 25.90 8.91
N SER A 585 19.90 24.72 8.32
CA SER A 585 20.77 23.59 8.70
C SER A 585 21.27 22.83 7.48
N ALA A 586 22.44 22.22 7.59
CA ALA A 586 23.05 21.37 6.58
C ALA A 586 23.58 20.09 7.22
N SER A 587 23.37 18.95 6.58
CA SER A 587 23.76 17.64 7.08
C SER A 587 24.48 16.84 6.02
N TYR A 588 25.47 16.05 6.44
CA TYR A 588 26.07 14.99 5.65
C TYR A 588 26.12 13.69 6.46
N SER A 589 25.69 12.59 5.85
CA SER A 589 25.63 11.29 6.52
C SER A 589 26.06 10.17 5.56
N ASN A 590 26.68 9.14 6.14
CA ASN A 590 27.00 7.90 5.45
C ASN A 590 26.56 6.71 6.31
N LEU A 591 25.36 6.18 6.04
CA LEU A 591 24.79 5.10 6.82
C LEU A 591 24.98 3.76 6.12
N ASN A 592 25.19 2.73 6.93
CA ASN A 592 25.24 1.34 6.46
C ASN A 592 23.86 0.70 6.65
N GLU A 593 23.30 0.23 5.57
CA GLU A 593 22.02 -0.48 5.52
C GLU A 593 22.28 -1.98 5.47
N ASP A 594 21.59 -2.76 6.29
CA ASP A 594 21.64 -4.20 6.25
C ASP A 594 21.06 -4.73 4.92
N ILE A 595 21.59 -5.87 4.46
CA ILE A 595 21.09 -6.52 3.24
C ILE A 595 19.62 -6.87 3.42
N ASP A 596 18.75 -6.28 2.60
CA ASP A 596 17.30 -6.51 2.59
C ASP A 596 16.81 -7.33 1.40
N VAL A 597 17.71 -7.68 0.47
CA VAL A 597 17.40 -8.55 -0.65
C VAL A 597 17.59 -10.01 -0.30
N TYR A 598 16.80 -10.86 -0.92
CA TYR A 598 16.92 -12.30 -0.84
C TYR A 598 16.80 -12.91 -2.23
N MET A 599 17.47 -14.04 -2.45
CA MET A 599 17.19 -14.89 -3.60
C MET A 599 16.18 -15.94 -3.20
N ARG A 600 15.15 -16.13 -4.01
CA ARG A 600 14.13 -17.17 -3.77
C ARG A 600 14.70 -18.51 -4.24
N LYS A 601 14.65 -19.48 -3.33
CA LYS A 601 14.92 -20.89 -3.64
C LYS A 601 13.72 -21.52 -4.34
N ASN A 602 12.53 -21.22 -3.83
CA ASN A 602 11.21 -21.59 -4.35
C ASN A 602 10.19 -20.56 -3.88
N ASN A 603 8.90 -20.78 -4.13
CA ASN A 603 7.85 -19.82 -3.76
C ASN A 603 7.76 -19.51 -2.25
N ASN A 604 8.30 -20.37 -1.39
CA ASN A 604 8.16 -20.27 0.07
C ASN A 604 9.50 -20.17 0.81
N ASP A 605 10.64 -20.34 0.13
CA ASP A 605 11.94 -20.45 0.75
C ASP A 605 12.91 -19.41 0.18
N VAL A 606 13.71 -18.79 1.05
CA VAL A 606 14.68 -17.74 0.68
C VAL A 606 16.07 -18.10 1.14
N TYR A 607 17.06 -17.68 0.37
CA TYR A 607 18.46 -17.78 0.78
C TYR A 607 18.81 -16.61 1.69
N PHE A 608 19.18 -16.92 2.93
CA PHE A 608 19.49 -15.92 3.93
C PHE A 608 20.91 -15.36 3.78
N TYR A 609 21.91 -16.22 3.51
CA TYR A 609 23.31 -15.84 3.38
C TYR A 609 23.71 -15.73 1.91
N LEU A 610 23.77 -14.51 1.39
CA LEU A 610 24.09 -14.26 -0.04
C LEU A 610 25.59 -14.32 -0.34
N TYR A 611 26.44 -14.38 0.68
CA TYR A 611 27.88 -14.53 0.52
C TYR A 611 28.35 -15.99 0.28
N ASP A 612 27.50 -16.97 0.61
CA ASP A 612 27.80 -18.39 0.45
C ASP A 612 27.47 -18.90 -0.96
N ALA A 613 28.19 -19.93 -1.40
CA ALA A 613 27.79 -20.69 -2.58
C ALA A 613 26.51 -21.47 -2.30
N LEU A 614 25.56 -21.40 -3.21
CA LEU A 614 24.27 -22.06 -3.08
C LEU A 614 24.12 -23.16 -4.11
N TRP A 615 23.69 -24.31 -3.63
CA TRP A 615 23.46 -25.50 -4.42
C TRP A 615 22.05 -26.04 -4.16
N THR A 616 21.37 -26.46 -5.22
CA THR A 616 20.04 -27.07 -5.14
C THR A 616 20.07 -28.44 -5.79
N THR A 617 19.33 -29.36 -5.22
CA THR A 617 19.02 -30.63 -5.88
C THR A 617 17.79 -30.45 -6.76
N SER A 618 17.82 -30.98 -7.96
CA SER A 618 16.66 -31.00 -8.85
C SER A 618 16.41 -32.43 -9.36
N GLY A 619 15.15 -32.85 -9.34
CA GLY A 619 14.73 -34.10 -9.94
C GLY A 619 15.04 -34.13 -11.45
N GLY A 620 15.16 -35.33 -12.02
CA GLY A 620 15.51 -35.53 -13.44
C GLY A 620 17.00 -35.66 -13.69
N GLY A 621 17.76 -36.21 -12.74
CA GLY A 621 19.12 -36.63 -12.89
C GLY A 621 19.29 -37.83 -13.85
N PHE A 622 20.48 -38.31 -13.95
CA PHE A 622 20.80 -39.47 -14.81
C PHE A 622 20.07 -40.73 -14.33
N SER A 623 19.42 -41.42 -15.24
CA SER A 623 18.93 -42.78 -14.99
C SER A 623 20.08 -43.77 -15.10
N TRP A 624 20.33 -44.49 -14.03
CA TRP A 624 21.24 -45.61 -14.00
C TRP A 624 20.37 -46.88 -13.95
N ASN A 625 20.74 -47.91 -14.72
CA ASN A 625 20.11 -49.22 -14.68
C ASN A 625 18.62 -49.25 -14.39
N GLU A 626 17.81 -49.46 -15.42
CA GLU A 626 16.35 -49.79 -15.30
C GLU A 626 15.51 -48.88 -14.44
N GLY A 627 15.69 -47.58 -14.53
CA GLY A 627 14.76 -46.61 -13.99
C GLY A 627 15.13 -45.98 -12.62
N SER A 628 16.26 -46.26 -12.04
CA SER A 628 16.79 -45.52 -10.90
C SER A 628 17.24 -44.13 -11.35
N SER A 629 16.58 -43.08 -10.95
CA SER A 629 17.09 -41.72 -11.19
C SER A 629 17.81 -41.18 -9.94
N THR A 630 18.95 -40.55 -10.16
CA THR A 630 19.66 -39.79 -9.14
C THR A 630 19.37 -38.30 -9.32
N ASP A 631 19.04 -37.62 -8.24
CA ASP A 631 18.95 -36.17 -8.27
C ASP A 631 20.33 -35.58 -8.61
N ARG A 632 20.30 -34.57 -9.44
CA ARG A 632 21.50 -33.79 -9.74
C ARG A 632 21.57 -32.54 -8.85
N THR A 633 22.79 -32.15 -8.53
CA THR A 633 23.08 -30.92 -7.82
C THR A 633 23.42 -29.82 -8.82
N ASN A 634 22.69 -28.72 -8.76
CA ASN A 634 22.94 -27.53 -9.57
C ASN A 634 23.48 -26.41 -8.69
N SER A 635 24.50 -25.70 -9.19
CA SER A 635 24.89 -24.42 -8.59
C SER A 635 23.82 -23.35 -8.88
N THR A 636 23.40 -22.68 -7.85
CA THR A 636 22.39 -21.60 -7.96
C THR A 636 23.02 -20.22 -7.81
N MET A 637 24.13 -20.14 -7.08
CA MET A 637 24.88 -18.90 -6.87
C MET A 637 26.33 -19.24 -6.47
N GLY A 638 27.28 -18.47 -6.98
CA GLY A 638 28.68 -18.52 -6.54
C GLY A 638 28.88 -17.83 -5.19
N SER A 639 29.97 -18.16 -4.48
CA SER A 639 30.28 -17.46 -3.22
C SER A 639 30.92 -16.10 -3.44
N ASN A 640 30.63 -15.15 -2.57
CA ASN A 640 31.32 -13.87 -2.46
C ASN A 640 31.43 -13.43 -1.00
N PRO A 641 32.46 -13.85 -0.28
CA PRO A 641 32.66 -13.46 1.12
C PRO A 641 32.97 -11.96 1.30
N SER A 642 33.23 -11.21 0.21
CA SER A 642 33.49 -9.77 0.24
C SER A 642 32.22 -8.91 0.11
N LEU A 643 31.03 -9.51 0.22
CA LEU A 643 29.79 -8.74 0.29
C LEU A 643 29.80 -7.81 1.50
N ASP A 644 29.33 -6.59 1.29
CA ASP A 644 29.31 -5.53 2.28
C ASP A 644 27.91 -4.92 2.40
N PHE A 645 27.71 -4.01 3.34
CA PHE A 645 26.49 -3.22 3.51
C PHE A 645 26.19 -2.40 2.26
N VAL A 646 24.92 -2.03 2.11
CA VAL A 646 24.51 -0.96 1.20
C VAL A 646 24.70 0.38 1.92
N HIS A 647 25.26 1.39 1.24
CA HIS A 647 25.58 2.68 1.83
C HIS A 647 24.58 3.76 1.41
N ARG A 648 23.90 4.39 2.38
CA ARG A 648 23.15 5.62 2.16
C ARG A 648 24.07 6.82 2.41
N LYS A 649 24.52 7.46 1.32
CA LYS A 649 25.30 8.70 1.33
C LYS A 649 24.35 9.86 1.06
N GLU A 650 24.16 10.75 2.01
CA GLU A 650 23.17 11.82 1.91
C GLU A 650 23.75 13.18 2.29
N PHE A 651 23.48 14.17 1.43
CA PHE A 651 23.63 15.59 1.73
C PHE A 651 22.25 16.24 1.72
N SER A 652 21.94 17.00 2.79
CA SER A 652 20.68 17.74 2.86
C SER A 652 20.87 19.14 3.44
N VAL A 653 20.04 20.09 2.96
CA VAL A 653 19.96 21.47 3.45
C VAL A 653 18.51 21.77 3.80
N SER A 654 18.25 22.20 5.02
CA SER A 654 16.90 22.53 5.48
C SER A 654 16.81 23.98 5.91
N LEU A 655 15.71 24.62 5.55
CA LEU A 655 15.34 25.97 5.96
C LEU A 655 13.97 25.90 6.64
N ARG A 656 13.94 26.15 7.95
CA ARG A 656 12.72 26.23 8.74
C ARG A 656 12.53 27.65 9.22
N GLY A 657 11.34 28.24 9.01
CA GLY A 657 11.10 29.59 9.44
C GLY A 657 9.65 29.93 9.66
N SER A 658 9.44 31.05 10.39
CA SER A 658 8.14 31.69 10.56
C SER A 658 8.25 33.19 10.35
N PHE A 659 7.20 33.80 9.82
CA PHE A 659 7.19 35.17 9.30
C PHE A 659 5.88 35.88 9.67
N PHE A 660 5.95 37.20 9.83
CA PHE A 660 4.78 38.08 10.04
C PHE A 660 3.98 37.72 11.27
N ASN A 661 4.61 37.59 12.44
CA ASN A 661 4.00 37.14 13.69
C ASN A 661 3.35 35.76 13.55
N LYS A 662 4.11 34.81 13.00
CA LYS A 662 3.71 33.42 12.74
C LYS A 662 2.48 33.27 11.82
N LEU A 663 2.19 34.30 11.00
CA LEU A 663 1.18 34.22 9.94
C LEU A 663 1.53 33.13 8.93
N ILE A 664 2.83 33.05 8.54
CA ILE A 664 3.35 32.05 7.61
C ILE A 664 4.47 31.27 8.30
N SER A 665 4.38 29.95 8.24
CA SER A 665 5.45 29.03 8.67
C SER A 665 5.87 28.16 7.49
N THR A 666 7.19 27.92 7.35
CA THR A 666 7.76 27.13 6.25
C THR A 666 8.75 26.12 6.78
N ASP A 667 8.80 24.95 6.17
CA ASP A 667 9.85 23.94 6.33
C ASP A 667 10.20 23.42 4.94
N LEU A 668 11.41 23.72 4.47
CA LEU A 668 11.91 23.39 3.15
C LEU A 668 13.18 22.56 3.32
N THR A 669 13.23 21.37 2.74
CA THR A 669 14.44 20.54 2.78
C THR A 669 14.81 20.08 1.37
N PHE A 670 15.97 20.51 0.90
CA PHE A 670 16.63 19.92 -0.25
C PHE A 670 17.43 18.71 0.21
N PHE A 671 17.33 17.60 -0.53
CA PHE A 671 18.11 16.38 -0.27
C PHE A 671 18.66 15.79 -1.55
N ASN A 672 19.82 15.17 -1.44
CA ASN A 672 20.47 14.39 -2.48
C ASN A 672 21.08 13.14 -1.84
N THR A 673 20.55 11.98 -2.19
CA THR A 673 20.86 10.72 -1.56
C THR A 673 21.32 9.71 -2.61
N ASP A 674 22.50 9.14 -2.41
CA ASP A 674 22.99 7.98 -3.15
C ASP A 674 22.85 6.74 -2.28
N MET A 675 22.16 5.73 -2.81
CA MET A 675 22.17 4.38 -2.27
C MET A 675 23.20 3.59 -3.08
N ASP A 676 24.35 3.32 -2.49
CA ASP A 676 25.54 2.76 -3.15
C ASP A 676 25.75 1.31 -2.72
N GLY A 677 25.99 0.43 -3.68
CA GLY A 677 26.29 -0.96 -3.42
C GLY A 677 25.06 -1.87 -3.33
N PHE A 678 23.98 -1.57 -4.04
CA PHE A 678 22.88 -2.54 -4.16
C PHE A 678 23.39 -3.87 -4.67
N ILE A 679 22.93 -4.94 -4.03
CA ILE A 679 23.33 -6.31 -4.37
C ILE A 679 22.61 -6.77 -5.63
N VAL A 680 23.39 -7.21 -6.59
CA VAL A 680 22.93 -7.77 -7.85
C VAL A 680 23.68 -9.06 -8.18
N GLN A 681 23.12 -9.88 -9.07
CA GLN A 681 23.85 -10.98 -9.66
C GLN A 681 24.77 -10.41 -10.75
N ASN A 682 26.05 -10.71 -10.70
CA ASN A 682 27.05 -10.13 -11.59
C ASN A 682 26.86 -10.58 -13.04
N LEU A 683 26.36 -9.70 -13.92
CA LEU A 683 26.10 -10.01 -15.32
C LEU A 683 27.24 -9.57 -16.27
N THR A 684 28.05 -8.59 -15.86
CA THR A 684 29.00 -7.93 -16.76
C THR A 684 30.43 -8.43 -16.61
N THR A 685 30.80 -8.99 -15.46
CA THR A 685 32.20 -9.43 -15.19
C THR A 685 32.52 -10.79 -15.80
N PHE A 686 31.55 -11.67 -15.97
CA PHE A 686 31.75 -13.01 -16.49
C PHE A 686 31.19 -13.18 -17.91
N PRO A 687 31.84 -13.97 -18.77
CA PRO A 687 31.29 -14.30 -20.08
C PRO A 687 29.92 -14.93 -20.01
N SER A 688 29.07 -14.63 -21.00
CA SER A 688 27.65 -15.03 -21.03
C SER A 688 27.41 -16.55 -20.93
N HIS A 689 28.35 -17.39 -21.37
CA HIS A 689 28.25 -18.84 -21.22
C HIS A 689 28.39 -19.35 -19.78
N LEU A 690 28.93 -18.54 -18.87
CA LEU A 690 28.97 -18.84 -17.43
C LEU A 690 27.74 -18.33 -16.69
N GLN A 691 26.94 -17.45 -17.30
CA GLN A 691 25.70 -16.90 -16.73
C GLN A 691 24.56 -17.92 -16.77
N GLY A 692 24.53 -18.76 -17.81
CA GLY A 692 23.61 -19.89 -17.90
C GLY A 692 24.37 -21.17 -17.61
N GLY A 693 24.34 -21.67 -16.39
CA GLY A 693 24.95 -22.94 -16.04
C GLY A 693 24.29 -24.12 -16.77
N LEU A 694 24.97 -25.25 -16.82
CA LEU A 694 24.38 -26.50 -17.27
C LEU A 694 23.10 -26.77 -16.52
N ASN A 695 21.97 -26.88 -17.22
CA ASN A 695 20.65 -27.18 -16.66
C ASN A 695 20.04 -26.12 -15.71
N ASN A 696 20.08 -24.84 -16.09
CA ASN A 696 19.51 -23.71 -15.34
C ASN A 696 20.20 -23.37 -14.00
N GLY A 697 21.41 -23.84 -13.77
CA GLY A 697 22.25 -23.39 -12.66
C GLY A 697 23.13 -22.20 -13.07
N THR A 698 23.61 -21.44 -12.10
CA THR A 698 24.57 -20.35 -12.32
C THR A 698 25.63 -20.34 -11.23
N PHE A 699 26.88 -20.00 -11.63
CA PHE A 699 28.00 -19.79 -10.71
C PHE A 699 28.22 -18.31 -10.38
N MET A 700 27.34 -17.43 -10.87
CA MET A 700 27.49 -16.00 -10.69
C MET A 700 27.28 -15.63 -9.22
N PRO A 701 28.26 -14.96 -8.58
CA PRO A 701 28.11 -14.50 -7.21
C PRO A 701 27.20 -13.25 -7.14
N ALA A 702 26.64 -13.03 -5.96
CA ALA A 702 26.07 -11.74 -5.62
C ALA A 702 27.19 -10.71 -5.39
N ILE A 703 27.03 -9.48 -5.88
CA ILE A 703 27.99 -8.39 -5.69
C ILE A 703 27.31 -7.09 -5.32
N ASN A 704 28.02 -6.21 -4.58
CA ASN A 704 27.64 -4.83 -4.37
C ASN A 704 28.05 -3.99 -5.59
N ASN A 705 27.09 -3.61 -6.45
CA ASN A 705 27.45 -2.94 -7.71
C ASN A 705 26.58 -1.71 -8.03
N ASN A 706 25.26 -1.80 -7.96
CA ASN A 706 24.38 -0.75 -8.47
C ASN A 706 24.32 0.45 -7.53
N ILE A 707 24.20 1.64 -8.13
CA ILE A 707 24.05 2.91 -7.40
C ILE A 707 22.79 3.59 -7.88
N GLN A 708 21.91 3.91 -6.95
CA GLN A 708 20.67 4.64 -7.19
C GLN A 708 20.71 6.00 -6.50
N ASN A 709 20.34 7.05 -7.24
CA ASN A 709 20.24 8.41 -6.71
C ASN A 709 18.80 8.81 -6.52
N ARG A 710 18.53 9.52 -5.44
CA ARG A 710 17.27 10.21 -5.15
C ARG A 710 17.57 11.63 -4.78
N LYS A 711 16.99 12.58 -5.53
CA LYS A 711 17.20 14.01 -5.33
C LYS A 711 15.86 14.73 -5.31
N GLY A 712 15.64 15.61 -4.34
CA GLY A 712 14.35 16.27 -4.24
C GLY A 712 14.34 17.50 -3.36
N LEU A 713 13.16 18.13 -3.37
CA LEU A 713 12.78 19.23 -2.48
C LEU A 713 11.50 18.80 -1.76
N ASP A 714 11.58 18.70 -0.46
CA ASP A 714 10.48 18.50 0.47
C ASP A 714 10.06 19.84 1.03
N PHE A 715 8.76 20.14 1.05
CA PHE A 715 8.27 21.42 1.52
C PHE A 715 6.97 21.29 2.34
N SER A 716 6.85 22.18 3.32
CA SER A 716 5.64 22.40 4.09
C SER A 716 5.47 23.90 4.31
N ILE A 717 4.36 24.46 3.87
CA ILE A 717 4.04 25.88 4.02
C ILE A 717 2.67 25.97 4.69
N THR A 718 2.59 26.68 5.80
CA THR A 718 1.35 26.89 6.53
C THR A 718 1.10 28.36 6.69
N ALA A 719 -0.10 28.82 6.35
CA ALA A 719 -0.59 30.16 6.63
C ALA A 719 -1.76 30.09 7.59
N GLN A 720 -1.76 30.94 8.63
CA GLN A 720 -2.86 30.99 9.62
C GLN A 720 -3.15 32.42 10.04
N LYS A 721 -4.44 32.75 10.12
CA LYS A 721 -4.90 34.08 10.51
C LYS A 721 -6.28 34.08 11.12
N GLN A 722 -6.49 34.96 12.09
CA GLN A 722 -7.81 35.29 12.63
C GLN A 722 -8.41 36.48 11.83
N PHE A 723 -9.62 36.30 11.29
CA PHE A 723 -10.39 37.33 10.58
C PHE A 723 -11.72 37.57 11.33
N GLY A 724 -11.73 38.51 12.26
CA GLY A 724 -12.87 38.64 13.17
C GLY A 724 -13.17 37.35 13.92
N ASP A 725 -14.37 36.83 13.80
CA ASP A 725 -14.75 35.55 14.43
C ASP A 725 -14.28 34.30 13.70
N VAL A 726 -13.67 34.44 12.51
CA VAL A 726 -13.21 33.30 11.69
C VAL A 726 -11.72 33.09 11.84
N TYR A 727 -11.31 31.96 12.35
CA TYR A 727 -9.93 31.50 12.27
C TYR A 727 -9.73 30.63 11.03
N ALA A 728 -8.74 30.93 10.22
CA ALA A 728 -8.37 30.16 9.05
C ALA A 728 -6.91 29.69 9.12
N LYS A 729 -6.68 28.42 8.83
CA LYS A 729 -5.36 27.81 8.69
C LYS A 729 -5.32 26.97 7.42
N LEU A 730 -4.41 27.30 6.52
CA LEU A 730 -4.16 26.60 5.26
C LEU A 730 -2.73 26.03 5.30
N GLY A 731 -2.62 24.71 5.17
CA GLY A 731 -1.34 24.04 5.00
C GLY A 731 -1.21 23.48 3.58
N VAL A 732 -0.05 23.64 3.00
CA VAL A 732 0.33 23.05 1.71
C VAL A 732 1.66 22.34 1.91
N VAL A 733 1.68 21.03 1.66
CA VAL A 733 2.86 20.18 1.81
C VAL A 733 3.13 19.43 0.51
N GLY A 734 4.35 19.01 0.29
CA GLY A 734 4.63 18.20 -0.88
C GLY A 734 6.10 17.87 -1.08
N THR A 735 6.36 17.15 -2.14
CA THR A 735 7.71 16.74 -2.51
C THR A 735 7.85 16.78 -4.02
N TRP A 736 8.92 17.36 -4.48
CA TRP A 736 9.39 17.18 -5.84
C TRP A 736 10.58 16.20 -5.80
N LEU A 737 10.45 15.06 -6.50
CA LEU A 737 11.40 13.96 -6.45
C LEU A 737 11.85 13.57 -7.85
N THR A 738 13.15 13.37 -8.02
CA THR A 738 13.74 12.72 -9.18
C THR A 738 14.57 11.53 -8.75
N THR A 739 14.46 10.43 -9.47
CA THR A 739 15.21 9.20 -9.24
C THR A 739 16.10 8.89 -10.45
N LYS A 740 17.26 8.29 -10.21
CA LYS A 740 18.21 7.96 -11.29
C LYS A 740 19.04 6.74 -10.92
N ASN A 741 19.21 5.78 -11.84
CA ASN A 741 20.26 4.78 -11.77
C ASN A 741 21.59 5.46 -12.13
N LYS A 742 22.49 5.68 -11.17
CA LYS A 742 23.83 6.27 -11.40
C LYS A 742 24.82 5.23 -11.91
N LYS A 743 24.64 3.98 -11.50
CA LYS A 743 25.37 2.82 -11.96
C LYS A 743 24.43 1.63 -12.01
N TYR A 744 24.47 0.87 -13.07
CA TYR A 744 23.61 -0.30 -13.27
C TYR A 744 24.42 -1.44 -13.89
N ASP A 745 24.32 -2.67 -13.34
CA ASP A 745 24.94 -3.86 -13.92
C ASP A 745 24.10 -4.35 -15.10
N GLU A 746 24.47 -4.00 -16.31
CA GLU A 746 23.75 -4.33 -17.54
C GLU A 746 24.67 -4.59 -18.72
N LEU A 747 24.19 -5.44 -19.62
CA LEU A 747 24.81 -5.70 -20.91
C LEU A 747 23.76 -5.43 -21.99
N VAL A 748 23.88 -4.32 -22.69
CA VAL A 748 22.96 -3.88 -23.73
C VAL A 748 23.71 -3.56 -25.02
N GLU A 749 23.01 -3.66 -26.14
CA GLU A 749 23.58 -3.48 -27.47
C GLU A 749 23.49 -2.04 -27.95
N TYR A 750 22.44 -1.30 -27.53
CA TYR A 750 22.15 0.04 -28.02
C TYR A 750 22.07 1.04 -26.87
N ASP A 751 22.54 2.28 -27.09
CA ASP A 751 22.57 3.34 -26.09
C ASP A 751 21.21 3.68 -25.49
N TYR A 752 20.13 3.59 -26.28
CA TYR A 752 18.79 3.88 -25.79
C TYR A 752 18.23 2.81 -24.82
N GLN A 753 18.83 1.62 -24.77
CA GLN A 753 18.45 0.55 -23.86
C GLN A 753 19.07 0.69 -22.47
N HIS A 754 20.08 1.54 -22.30
CA HIS A 754 20.73 1.71 -21.00
C HIS A 754 19.75 2.18 -19.93
N LYS A 755 19.70 1.44 -18.82
CA LYS A 755 19.01 1.82 -17.59
C LYS A 755 19.83 2.78 -16.75
N GLU A 756 21.16 2.74 -16.90
CA GLU A 756 22.04 3.75 -16.32
C GLU A 756 21.66 5.14 -16.85
N GLY A 757 21.57 6.11 -15.96
CA GLY A 757 21.11 7.45 -16.32
C GLY A 757 19.60 7.66 -16.37
N ARG A 758 18.77 6.60 -16.30
CA ARG A 758 17.31 6.64 -16.36
C ARG A 758 16.68 6.58 -14.97
N PRO A 759 15.39 6.92 -14.83
CA PRO A 759 14.66 6.75 -13.58
C PRO A 759 14.74 5.30 -13.06
N ILE A 760 14.76 5.12 -11.74
CA ILE A 760 14.80 3.79 -11.10
C ILE A 760 13.58 2.95 -11.52
N ASP A 761 12.43 3.59 -11.66
CA ASP A 761 11.14 3.01 -12.02
C ASP A 761 10.70 3.36 -13.45
N ALA A 762 11.64 3.43 -14.38
CA ALA A 762 11.35 3.66 -15.79
C ALA A 762 10.43 2.58 -16.36
N ILE A 763 9.47 2.99 -17.17
CA ILE A 763 8.61 2.11 -17.94
C ILE A 763 9.31 1.81 -19.26
N TRP A 764 9.57 0.56 -19.51
CA TRP A 764 10.14 0.06 -20.76
C TRP A 764 9.06 -0.58 -21.62
N GLY A 765 9.07 -0.26 -22.91
CA GLY A 765 8.09 -0.80 -23.85
C GLY A 765 8.24 -0.21 -25.24
N TYR A 766 7.23 -0.45 -26.06
CA TYR A 766 7.27 -0.13 -27.50
C TYR A 766 6.57 1.19 -27.80
N ARG A 767 7.09 1.95 -28.78
CA ARG A 767 6.39 3.08 -29.36
C ARG A 767 5.37 2.57 -30.36
N CYS A 768 4.09 2.73 -30.05
CA CYS A 768 3.00 2.31 -30.94
C CYS A 768 2.78 3.35 -32.05
N GLN A 769 2.73 2.87 -33.29
CA GLN A 769 2.42 3.65 -34.50
C GLN A 769 0.95 3.55 -34.91
N GLY A 770 0.10 2.86 -34.13
CA GLY A 770 -1.28 2.59 -34.42
C GLY A 770 -1.53 1.11 -34.70
N PHE A 771 -2.39 0.83 -35.66
CA PHE A 771 -2.76 -0.54 -36.01
C PHE A 771 -2.18 -0.92 -37.37
N TYR A 772 -1.88 -2.18 -37.58
CA TYR A 772 -1.65 -2.70 -38.92
C TYR A 772 -2.92 -2.57 -39.75
N SER A 773 -2.81 -1.98 -40.93
CA SER A 773 -3.91 -1.86 -41.91
C SER A 773 -3.99 -3.11 -42.79
N THR A 774 -5.10 -3.29 -43.50
CA THR A 774 -5.23 -4.35 -44.51
C THR A 774 -4.19 -4.20 -45.62
N ASN A 775 -3.76 -2.98 -45.95
CA ASN A 775 -2.71 -2.71 -46.95
C ASN A 775 -1.31 -3.17 -46.51
N ASP A 776 -1.09 -3.43 -45.28
CA ASP A 776 0.19 -3.93 -44.76
C ASP A 776 0.40 -5.44 -45.04
N PHE A 777 -0.64 -6.10 -45.57
CA PHE A 777 -0.64 -7.55 -45.82
C PHE A 777 -0.84 -7.94 -47.27
N ASN A 778 -0.35 -9.12 -47.60
CA ASN A 778 -0.78 -9.86 -48.77
C ASN A 778 -1.96 -10.76 -48.40
N TYR A 779 -3.08 -10.67 -49.08
CA TYR A 779 -4.25 -11.50 -48.86
C TYR A 779 -4.27 -12.69 -49.84
N ASN A 780 -4.40 -13.89 -49.33
CA ASN A 780 -4.54 -15.09 -50.09
C ASN A 780 -6.02 -15.47 -50.15
N GLU A 781 -6.63 -15.36 -51.32
CA GLU A 781 -8.07 -15.63 -51.56
C GLU A 781 -8.45 -17.11 -51.34
N GLU A 782 -7.54 -18.05 -51.63
CA GLU A 782 -7.82 -19.49 -51.48
C GLU A 782 -7.87 -19.93 -50.00
N THR A 783 -7.04 -19.33 -49.16
CA THR A 783 -6.94 -19.68 -47.73
C THR A 783 -7.64 -18.70 -46.82
N GLY A 784 -8.09 -17.54 -47.34
CA GLY A 784 -8.67 -16.46 -46.54
C GLY A 784 -7.70 -15.83 -45.53
N ARG A 785 -6.39 -15.94 -45.73
CA ARG A 785 -5.39 -15.54 -44.74
C ARG A 785 -4.60 -14.31 -45.20
N TYR A 786 -4.32 -13.47 -44.24
CA TYR A 786 -3.39 -12.34 -44.35
C TYR A 786 -1.98 -12.75 -43.99
N THR A 787 -0.98 -12.33 -44.77
CA THR A 787 0.45 -12.51 -44.47
C THR A 787 1.12 -11.14 -44.51
N LEU A 788 1.77 -10.75 -43.42
CA LEU A 788 2.46 -9.46 -43.33
C LEU A 788 3.50 -9.36 -44.45
N LYS A 789 3.54 -8.23 -45.16
CA LYS A 789 4.48 -7.96 -46.25
C LYS A 789 5.92 -8.01 -45.75
N SER A 790 6.80 -8.63 -46.51
CA SER A 790 8.19 -8.85 -46.12
C SER A 790 9.05 -7.59 -46.05
N GLU A 791 8.60 -6.52 -46.71
CA GLU A 791 9.25 -5.21 -46.69
C GLU A 791 8.96 -4.39 -45.41
N LEU A 792 8.01 -4.87 -44.60
CA LEU A 792 7.71 -4.26 -43.29
C LEU A 792 8.49 -4.95 -42.16
N PRO A 793 8.83 -4.24 -41.07
CA PRO A 793 9.43 -4.86 -39.92
C PRO A 793 8.58 -6.02 -39.38
N GLN A 794 9.24 -7.16 -39.10
CA GLN A 794 8.60 -8.41 -38.72
C GLN A 794 8.54 -8.56 -37.21
N PRO A 795 7.33 -8.54 -36.56
CA PRO A 795 7.22 -8.72 -35.11
C PRO A 795 7.65 -10.12 -34.65
N LYS A 796 8.56 -10.14 -33.66
CA LYS A 796 9.04 -11.34 -32.97
C LYS A 796 8.60 -11.40 -31.50
N ILE A 797 7.68 -10.51 -31.11
CA ILE A 797 7.15 -10.42 -29.72
C ILE A 797 6.29 -11.66 -29.40
N GLY A 798 5.59 -12.20 -30.40
CA GLY A 798 4.77 -13.40 -30.31
C GLY A 798 3.34 -13.20 -30.84
N GLY A 799 2.77 -14.30 -31.35
CA GLY A 799 1.47 -14.32 -32.01
C GLY A 799 1.57 -14.15 -33.55
N THR A 800 0.51 -14.52 -34.25
CA THR A 800 0.38 -14.28 -35.69
C THR A 800 -0.26 -12.91 -35.91
N ILE A 801 0.49 -12.00 -36.53
CA ILE A 801 0.06 -10.63 -36.78
C ILE A 801 -0.99 -10.60 -37.90
N GLN A 802 -2.07 -9.84 -37.68
CA GLN A 802 -3.19 -9.68 -38.56
C GLN A 802 -3.57 -8.18 -38.63
N PRO A 803 -4.35 -7.75 -39.63
CA PRO A 803 -4.94 -6.42 -39.68
C PRO A 803 -5.67 -6.08 -38.36
N GLY A 804 -5.42 -4.91 -37.83
CA GLY A 804 -6.00 -4.45 -36.58
C GLY A 804 -5.19 -4.84 -35.31
N ASP A 805 -4.06 -5.54 -35.43
CA ASP A 805 -3.09 -5.71 -34.36
C ASP A 805 -2.23 -4.47 -34.20
N LEU A 806 -1.65 -4.25 -33.00
CA LEU A 806 -0.81 -3.09 -32.73
C LEU A 806 0.49 -3.14 -33.52
N LYS A 807 0.83 -2.03 -34.16
CA LYS A 807 2.05 -1.80 -34.94
C LYS A 807 3.04 -0.97 -34.14
N TYR A 808 4.27 -1.45 -34.06
CA TYR A 808 5.32 -0.80 -33.29
C TYR A 808 6.43 -0.27 -34.19
N GLU A 809 7.20 0.68 -33.63
CA GLU A 809 8.38 1.25 -34.28
C GLU A 809 9.55 0.26 -34.22
N ASP A 810 10.22 0.04 -35.32
CA ASP A 810 11.53 -0.59 -35.42
C ASP A 810 12.57 0.48 -35.10
N VAL A 811 13.06 0.48 -33.87
CA VAL A 811 13.91 1.56 -33.34
C VAL A 811 15.34 1.43 -33.82
N ASN A 812 15.83 0.21 -33.98
CA ASN A 812 17.20 -0.08 -34.42
C ASN A 812 17.33 -0.24 -35.95
N GLY A 813 16.20 -0.35 -36.67
CA GLY A 813 16.17 -0.45 -38.14
C GLY A 813 16.65 -1.80 -38.67
N ASP A 814 16.59 -2.87 -37.89
CA ASP A 814 17.07 -4.21 -38.29
C ASP A 814 15.99 -5.04 -39.03
N GLY A 815 14.81 -4.49 -39.22
CA GLY A 815 13.67 -5.13 -39.89
C GLY A 815 12.91 -6.14 -39.03
N ALA A 816 13.16 -6.18 -37.72
CA ALA A 816 12.42 -6.97 -36.76
C ALA A 816 11.88 -6.06 -35.65
N ILE A 817 10.78 -6.50 -34.98
CA ILE A 817 10.30 -5.85 -33.74
C ILE A 817 10.47 -6.86 -32.62
N ASP A 818 11.41 -6.62 -31.72
CA ASP A 818 11.69 -7.50 -30.62
C ASP A 818 12.10 -6.72 -29.35
N ASN A 819 12.71 -7.37 -28.36
CA ASN A 819 13.11 -6.70 -27.11
C ASN A 819 14.15 -5.60 -27.31
N LYS A 820 14.84 -5.54 -28.47
CA LYS A 820 15.81 -4.50 -28.81
C LYS A 820 15.13 -3.17 -29.16
N ASP A 821 13.84 -3.17 -29.50
CA ASP A 821 13.04 -1.98 -29.82
C ASP A 821 12.35 -1.35 -28.62
N GLN A 822 12.55 -1.93 -27.43
CA GLN A 822 12.02 -1.33 -26.22
C GLN A 822 12.80 -0.10 -25.82
N VAL A 823 12.06 0.99 -25.55
CA VAL A 823 12.61 2.28 -25.12
C VAL A 823 11.97 2.72 -23.81
N GLU A 824 12.56 3.71 -23.16
CA GLU A 824 11.92 4.37 -22.01
C GLU A 824 10.69 5.13 -22.49
N LEU A 825 9.52 4.79 -21.96
CA LEU A 825 8.25 5.44 -22.25
C LEU A 825 7.87 6.48 -21.20
N GLY A 826 8.35 6.34 -19.98
CA GLY A 826 8.02 7.18 -18.84
C GLY A 826 8.42 6.50 -17.53
N LYS A 827 7.74 6.80 -16.43
CA LYS A 827 7.99 6.22 -15.11
C LYS A 827 6.70 5.87 -14.38
N TRP A 828 6.75 4.79 -13.59
CA TRP A 828 5.59 4.33 -12.82
C TRP A 828 5.23 5.26 -11.66
N GLY A 829 6.19 5.92 -11.05
CA GLY A 829 6.02 6.64 -9.78
C GLY A 829 5.99 5.71 -8.56
N THR A 830 6.54 4.50 -8.67
CA THR A 830 6.54 3.49 -7.60
C THR A 830 7.27 3.96 -6.35
N TYR A 831 8.40 4.63 -6.52
CA TYR A 831 9.20 5.19 -5.41
C TYR A 831 8.78 6.59 -4.99
N GLY A 832 7.67 7.05 -5.48
CA GLY A 832 7.09 8.38 -5.29
C GLY A 832 6.88 9.06 -6.64
N SER A 833 5.68 9.62 -6.81
CA SER A 833 5.40 10.43 -8.00
C SER A 833 6.38 11.60 -8.05
N PRO A 834 6.78 12.06 -9.24
CA PRO A 834 7.70 13.18 -9.40
C PRO A 834 7.31 14.43 -8.64
N PHE A 835 6.00 14.65 -8.49
CA PHE A 835 5.47 15.71 -7.67
C PHE A 835 4.28 15.19 -6.84
N THR A 836 4.37 15.36 -5.52
CA THR A 836 3.28 15.11 -4.58
C THR A 836 2.84 16.40 -3.95
N LEU A 837 1.53 16.53 -3.70
CA LEU A 837 0.93 17.72 -3.11
C LEU A 837 -0.11 17.30 -2.06
N GLY A 838 -0.01 17.83 -0.86
CA GLY A 838 -1.03 17.75 0.18
C GLY A 838 -1.57 19.14 0.47
N VAL A 839 -2.87 19.24 0.66
CA VAL A 839 -3.53 20.49 1.04
C VAL A 839 -4.43 20.21 2.23
N ASN A 840 -4.30 20.99 3.29
CA ASN A 840 -5.17 20.93 4.45
C ASN A 840 -5.67 22.31 4.82
N LEU A 841 -6.98 22.41 5.05
CA LEU A 841 -7.66 23.65 5.42
C LEU A 841 -8.43 23.44 6.71
N THR A 842 -8.24 24.31 7.69
CA THR A 842 -9.05 24.39 8.89
C THR A 842 -9.71 25.76 8.93
N LEU A 843 -11.02 25.80 9.01
CA LEU A 843 -11.81 27.02 9.27
C LEU A 843 -12.56 26.82 10.57
N LYS A 844 -12.41 27.77 11.51
CA LYS A 844 -13.16 27.77 12.76
C LYS A 844 -13.99 29.06 12.83
N TYR A 845 -15.28 28.90 13.02
CA TYR A 845 -16.24 30.00 13.23
C TYR A 845 -17.09 29.70 14.46
N LYS A 846 -16.86 30.46 15.53
CA LYS A 846 -17.51 30.19 16.83
C LYS A 846 -17.30 28.71 17.22
N ASN A 847 -18.37 27.96 17.34
CA ASN A 847 -18.40 26.58 17.76
C ASN A 847 -18.27 25.57 16.59
N PHE A 848 -18.20 26.04 15.35
CA PHE A 848 -18.05 25.20 14.17
C PHE A 848 -16.59 25.13 13.74
N THR A 849 -16.11 23.92 13.46
CA THR A 849 -14.81 23.67 12.85
C THR A 849 -15.01 22.87 11.58
N LEU A 850 -14.59 23.44 10.44
CA LEU A 850 -14.50 22.74 9.16
C LEU A 850 -13.05 22.36 8.91
N PHE A 851 -12.82 21.07 8.64
CA PHE A 851 -11.53 20.54 8.23
C PHE A 851 -11.65 19.90 6.86
N VAL A 852 -10.74 20.27 5.95
CA VAL A 852 -10.68 19.71 4.58
C VAL A 852 -9.26 19.22 4.30
N LEU A 853 -9.16 18.03 3.74
CA LEU A 853 -7.92 17.37 3.43
C LEU A 853 -7.93 16.85 2.00
N GLY A 854 -6.92 17.18 1.23
CA GLY A 854 -6.74 16.69 -0.13
C GLY A 854 -5.31 16.36 -0.43
N ASN A 855 -5.11 15.45 -1.39
CA ASN A 855 -3.78 15.10 -1.84
C ASN A 855 -3.73 14.82 -3.33
N GLY A 856 -2.60 15.12 -3.93
CA GLY A 856 -2.33 14.91 -5.36
C GLY A 856 -1.00 14.19 -5.61
N GLN A 857 -0.97 13.49 -6.72
CA GLN A 857 0.22 12.82 -7.27
C GLN A 857 0.29 13.13 -8.76
N PHE A 858 1.46 13.53 -9.28
CA PHE A 858 1.61 14.00 -10.64
C PHE A 858 2.92 13.52 -11.28
N GLY A 859 2.88 13.26 -12.58
CA GLY A 859 4.01 12.90 -13.41
C GLY A 859 4.34 11.41 -13.45
N GLY A 860 3.46 10.55 -12.94
CA GLY A 860 3.51 9.10 -13.09
C GLY A 860 2.63 8.60 -14.23
N TYR A 861 2.89 7.37 -14.65
CA TYR A 861 2.13 6.68 -15.69
C TYR A 861 1.74 5.28 -15.24
N GLY A 862 0.70 4.73 -15.87
CA GLY A 862 0.24 3.35 -15.73
C GLY A 862 -0.03 2.71 -17.09
N MET A 863 -0.31 1.40 -17.10
CA MET A 863 -0.61 0.62 -18.30
C MET A 863 -2.01 0.03 -18.22
N LYS A 864 -2.79 0.14 -19.31
CA LYS A 864 -4.14 -0.43 -19.47
C LYS A 864 -4.12 -1.76 -20.23
N ASN A 865 -3.10 -2.57 -20.06
CA ASN A 865 -2.93 -3.84 -20.76
C ASN A 865 -3.30 -5.08 -19.93
N ASN A 866 -4.02 -4.89 -18.83
CA ASN A 866 -4.53 -6.00 -18.02
C ASN A 866 -5.82 -6.61 -18.64
N GLY A 867 -6.26 -7.74 -18.10
CA GLY A 867 -7.37 -8.51 -18.63
C GLY A 867 -8.75 -7.86 -18.59
N TYR A 868 -8.92 -6.70 -17.98
CA TYR A 868 -10.17 -5.92 -18.03
C TYR A 868 -10.16 -4.90 -19.17
N TYR A 869 -9.00 -4.35 -19.52
CA TYR A 869 -8.87 -3.34 -20.60
C TYR A 869 -8.42 -3.95 -21.91
N TYR A 870 -7.63 -5.02 -21.89
CA TYR A 870 -7.28 -5.83 -23.05
C TYR A 870 -7.73 -7.27 -22.85
N MET A 871 -8.63 -7.74 -23.69
CA MET A 871 -9.16 -9.09 -23.65
C MET A 871 -8.79 -9.86 -24.91
N SER A 872 -8.36 -11.08 -24.71
CA SER A 872 -8.07 -12.03 -25.78
C SER A 872 -8.36 -13.46 -25.31
N GLY A 873 -8.40 -14.39 -26.22
CA GLY A 873 -8.67 -15.78 -25.88
C GLY A 873 -10.07 -15.98 -25.29
N ASP A 874 -10.15 -16.88 -24.33
CA ASP A 874 -11.38 -17.26 -23.63
C ASP A 874 -11.62 -16.41 -22.36
N ALA A 875 -11.17 -15.14 -22.35
CA ALA A 875 -11.40 -14.23 -21.23
C ALA A 875 -12.85 -13.70 -21.20
N LYS A 876 -13.31 -13.29 -20.03
CA LYS A 876 -14.56 -12.56 -19.88
C LYS A 876 -14.42 -11.15 -20.46
N TYR A 877 -15.30 -10.78 -21.42
CA TYR A 877 -15.20 -9.49 -22.10
C TYR A 877 -15.85 -8.36 -21.31
N SER A 878 -15.07 -7.31 -21.05
CA SER A 878 -15.60 -6.04 -20.53
C SER A 878 -16.16 -5.17 -21.67
N VAL A 879 -16.89 -4.11 -21.30
CA VAL A 879 -17.43 -3.13 -22.27
C VAL A 879 -16.35 -2.40 -23.09
N ASN A 880 -15.08 -2.48 -22.69
CA ASN A 880 -13.96 -1.83 -23.39
C ASN A 880 -13.76 -2.41 -24.81
N VAL A 881 -14.15 -3.66 -25.07
CA VAL A 881 -14.08 -4.28 -26.42
C VAL A 881 -14.98 -3.60 -27.43
N ARG A 882 -15.97 -2.80 -27.02
CA ARG A 882 -16.82 -2.03 -27.96
C ARG A 882 -16.01 -1.02 -28.78
N GLY A 883 -14.88 -0.55 -28.23
CA GLY A 883 -13.93 0.32 -28.90
C GLY A 883 -12.88 -0.39 -29.76
N ARG A 884 -13.09 -1.64 -30.12
CA ARG A 884 -12.15 -2.44 -30.92
C ARG A 884 -11.99 -1.96 -32.35
N TRP A 885 -10.82 -2.25 -32.92
CA TRP A 885 -10.62 -2.11 -34.37
C TRP A 885 -11.50 -3.12 -35.14
N THR A 886 -12.26 -2.67 -36.13
CA THR A 886 -13.14 -3.48 -36.95
C THR A 886 -12.81 -3.34 -38.45
N SER A 887 -12.14 -2.28 -38.84
CA SER A 887 -11.70 -1.98 -40.21
C SER A 887 -10.68 -0.83 -40.18
N ASP A 888 -10.00 -0.60 -41.30
CA ASP A 888 -9.08 0.53 -41.46
C ASP A 888 -9.76 1.89 -41.21
N ALA A 889 -11.06 2.01 -41.53
CA ALA A 889 -11.84 3.22 -41.24
C ALA A 889 -12.02 3.47 -39.72
N SER A 890 -12.05 2.43 -38.92
CA SER A 890 -12.20 2.52 -37.46
C SER A 890 -10.87 2.82 -36.75
N ALA A 891 -9.73 2.67 -37.40
CA ALA A 891 -8.40 2.76 -36.79
C ALA A 891 -8.16 4.07 -36.05
N ALA A 892 -8.68 5.19 -36.52
CA ALA A 892 -8.49 6.50 -35.89
C ALA A 892 -9.20 6.66 -34.54
N THR A 893 -10.22 5.88 -34.25
CA THR A 893 -11.05 5.97 -33.05
C THR A 893 -10.98 4.72 -32.17
N ALA A 894 -10.36 3.66 -32.69
CA ALA A 894 -10.23 2.40 -31.93
C ALA A 894 -9.37 2.59 -30.67
N THR A 895 -9.88 2.07 -29.56
CA THR A 895 -9.23 2.06 -28.25
C THR A 895 -8.84 0.66 -27.79
N HIS A 896 -9.08 -0.35 -28.62
CA HIS A 896 -8.75 -1.75 -28.42
C HIS A 896 -8.33 -2.37 -29.77
N PRO A 897 -7.35 -3.27 -29.81
CA PRO A 897 -6.99 -4.00 -31.02
C PRO A 897 -8.17 -4.83 -31.55
N ARG A 898 -8.01 -5.47 -32.72
CA ARG A 898 -8.96 -6.46 -33.19
C ARG A 898 -9.22 -7.54 -32.14
N LEU A 899 -10.40 -8.10 -32.10
CA LEU A 899 -10.69 -9.26 -31.25
C LEU A 899 -10.03 -10.52 -31.82
N THR A 900 -9.52 -11.36 -30.92
CA THR A 900 -8.89 -12.64 -31.23
C THR A 900 -9.14 -13.65 -30.13
N THR A 901 -9.32 -14.92 -30.49
CA THR A 901 -9.37 -16.04 -29.53
C THR A 901 -8.00 -16.58 -29.20
N GLN A 902 -6.93 -16.00 -29.79
CA GLN A 902 -5.55 -16.38 -29.54
C GLN A 902 -4.92 -15.42 -28.53
N SER A 903 -4.02 -15.94 -27.72
CA SER A 903 -3.17 -15.07 -26.89
C SER A 903 -2.22 -14.29 -27.81
N SER A 904 -2.18 -12.96 -27.65
CA SER A 904 -1.30 -12.08 -28.43
C SER A 904 -0.39 -11.28 -27.50
N ALA A 905 0.86 -11.75 -27.37
CA ALA A 905 1.88 -11.00 -26.63
C ALA A 905 2.17 -9.65 -27.29
N ASN A 906 2.02 -9.54 -28.62
CA ASN A 906 2.17 -8.29 -29.35
C ASN A 906 1.13 -7.24 -28.88
N ASN A 907 -0.14 -7.59 -28.83
CA ASN A 907 -1.21 -6.66 -28.44
C ASN A 907 -1.24 -6.33 -26.96
N SER A 908 -0.70 -7.20 -26.10
CA SER A 908 -0.63 -6.98 -24.64
C SER A 908 0.70 -6.35 -24.16
N ALA A 909 1.65 -6.14 -25.05
CA ALA A 909 2.95 -5.56 -24.69
C ALA A 909 2.83 -4.15 -24.13
N ASN A 910 3.69 -3.80 -23.16
CA ASN A 910 3.81 -2.43 -22.68
C ASN A 910 4.14 -1.49 -23.84
N SER A 911 3.30 -0.51 -24.06
CA SER A 911 3.45 0.41 -25.20
C SER A 911 2.79 1.74 -24.93
N THR A 912 3.12 2.73 -25.76
CA THR A 912 2.46 4.04 -25.70
C THR A 912 0.95 3.97 -25.96
N PHE A 913 0.43 2.90 -26.58
CA PHE A 913 -1.00 2.68 -26.76
C PHE A 913 -1.75 2.46 -25.44
N TRP A 914 -1.19 1.67 -24.55
CA TRP A 914 -1.78 1.33 -23.26
C TRP A 914 -1.45 2.32 -22.15
N MET A 915 -0.50 3.22 -22.40
CA MET A 915 -0.01 4.15 -21.39
C MET A 915 -1.04 5.24 -21.07
N TYR A 916 -1.23 5.51 -19.79
CA TYR A 916 -2.08 6.60 -19.30
C TYR A 916 -1.40 7.36 -18.15
N SER A 917 -1.74 8.66 -17.99
CA SER A 917 -1.27 9.46 -16.86
C SER A 917 -1.98 9.04 -15.58
N THR A 918 -1.20 8.84 -14.50
CA THR A 918 -1.72 8.62 -13.15
C THR A 918 -1.93 9.92 -12.37
N ASP A 919 -1.84 11.07 -13.03
CA ASP A 919 -2.07 12.37 -12.42
C ASP A 919 -3.46 12.45 -11.79
N ARG A 920 -3.50 12.75 -10.50
CA ARG A 920 -4.76 12.86 -9.77
C ARG A 920 -4.64 13.80 -8.59
N PHE A 921 -5.78 14.38 -8.20
CA PHE A 921 -5.97 15.04 -6.92
C PHE A 921 -7.23 14.47 -6.26
N ASN A 922 -7.09 13.99 -5.03
CA ASN A 922 -8.18 13.40 -4.25
C ASN A 922 -8.63 14.36 -3.16
N LEU A 923 -9.92 14.61 -3.07
CA LEU A 923 -10.54 15.17 -1.88
C LEU A 923 -10.72 14.02 -0.87
N ARG A 924 -9.72 13.90 0.00
CA ARG A 924 -9.61 12.77 0.95
C ARG A 924 -10.62 12.87 2.06
N LYS A 925 -10.79 14.07 2.62
CA LYS A 925 -11.65 14.26 3.78
C LYS A 925 -12.28 15.64 3.81
N VAL A 926 -13.52 15.66 4.26
CA VAL A 926 -14.22 16.87 4.72
C VAL A 926 -14.89 16.51 6.04
N GLN A 927 -14.57 17.23 7.10
CA GLN A 927 -15.20 17.05 8.42
C GLN A 927 -15.74 18.38 8.92
N LEU A 928 -16.98 18.38 9.36
CA LEU A 928 -17.61 19.49 10.07
C LEU A 928 -17.86 19.04 11.51
N THR A 929 -17.29 19.75 12.46
CA THR A 929 -17.45 19.51 13.90
C THR A 929 -18.18 20.68 14.53
N TYR A 930 -19.12 20.39 15.41
CA TYR A 930 -19.78 21.35 16.27
C TYR A 930 -19.47 21.04 17.73
N ASP A 931 -18.81 21.98 18.39
CA ASP A 931 -18.49 21.90 19.81
C ASP A 931 -19.60 22.67 20.60
N PHE A 932 -20.29 21.98 21.49
CA PHE A 932 -21.28 22.61 22.32
C PHE A 932 -20.63 23.56 23.32
N PRO A 933 -21.21 24.73 23.58
CA PRO A 933 -20.64 25.71 24.53
C PRO A 933 -20.39 25.10 25.90
N GLU A 934 -19.21 25.33 26.48
CA GLU A 934 -18.80 24.79 27.79
C GLU A 934 -19.75 25.26 28.92
N GLU A 935 -20.34 26.46 28.80
CA GLU A 935 -21.27 27.02 29.77
C GLU A 935 -22.55 26.14 29.95
N MET A 936 -22.92 25.34 28.94
CA MET A 936 -24.03 24.41 29.04
C MET A 936 -23.79 23.28 30.04
N PHE A 937 -22.52 23.02 30.37
CA PHE A 937 -22.10 21.90 31.19
C PHE A 937 -21.59 22.29 32.57
N ASN A 938 -21.56 23.57 32.90
CA ASN A 938 -21.12 24.06 34.21
C ASN A 938 -21.84 23.36 35.38
N GLY A 939 -21.05 22.73 36.27
CA GLY A 939 -21.55 21.97 37.40
C GLY A 939 -22.18 20.60 37.06
N LYS A 940 -22.05 20.11 35.84
CA LYS A 940 -22.57 18.82 35.37
C LYS A 940 -21.45 17.77 35.23
N TRP A 941 -21.81 16.50 35.09
CA TRP A 941 -20.92 15.38 34.83
C TRP A 941 -20.22 15.52 33.50
N VAL A 942 -20.92 16.01 32.47
CA VAL A 942 -20.36 16.25 31.13
C VAL A 942 -19.61 17.58 31.18
N LYS A 943 -18.36 17.56 30.76
CA LYS A 943 -17.51 18.75 30.65
C LYS A 943 -17.48 19.32 29.25
N ALA A 944 -17.51 18.44 28.23
CA ALA A 944 -17.55 18.84 26.82
C ALA A 944 -18.33 17.82 25.99
N LEU A 945 -19.00 18.32 24.96
CA LEU A 945 -19.72 17.52 23.97
C LEU A 945 -19.42 18.08 22.59
N SER A 946 -19.06 17.19 21.67
CA SER A 946 -18.92 17.55 20.26
C SER A 946 -19.66 16.55 19.38
N VAL A 947 -20.22 17.04 18.28
CA VAL A 947 -20.83 16.21 17.24
C VAL A 947 -20.11 16.52 15.94
N TYR A 948 -19.78 15.48 15.18
CA TYR A 948 -19.12 15.67 13.90
C TYR A 948 -19.74 14.84 12.79
N LEU A 949 -19.69 15.40 11.59
CA LEU A 949 -20.05 14.74 10.34
C LEU A 949 -18.81 14.73 9.45
N ASN A 950 -18.42 13.57 8.95
CA ASN A 950 -17.31 13.51 8.03
C ASN A 950 -17.59 12.65 6.80
N GLY A 951 -16.87 12.95 5.73
CA GLY A 951 -16.82 12.15 4.52
C GLY A 951 -15.38 11.91 4.11
N ASN A 952 -15.06 10.64 3.79
CA ASN A 952 -13.72 10.23 3.35
C ASN A 952 -13.76 9.75 1.90
N ASP A 953 -12.65 9.98 1.17
CA ASP A 953 -12.46 9.56 -0.23
C ASP A 953 -13.56 10.03 -1.18
N LEU A 954 -13.98 11.29 -0.99
CA LEU A 954 -15.20 11.82 -1.56
C LEU A 954 -15.14 12.02 -3.07
N PHE A 955 -13.99 12.47 -3.59
CA PHE A 955 -13.88 12.86 -4.97
C PHE A 955 -12.45 12.77 -5.50
N THR A 956 -12.30 12.26 -6.72
CA THR A 956 -11.02 12.20 -7.45
C THR A 956 -11.09 13.09 -8.69
N ILE A 957 -10.18 14.03 -8.82
CA ILE A 957 -9.95 14.82 -10.02
C ILE A 957 -8.80 14.16 -10.80
N ALA A 958 -9.14 13.49 -11.88
CA ALA A 958 -8.17 12.83 -12.76
C ALA A 958 -8.76 12.72 -14.17
N LYS A 959 -7.90 12.68 -15.19
CA LYS A 959 -8.32 12.41 -16.57
C LYS A 959 -8.95 11.02 -16.69
N GLU A 960 -8.30 10.03 -16.08
CA GLU A 960 -8.72 8.62 -16.11
C GLU A 960 -9.40 8.21 -14.79
N ARG A 961 -10.31 9.07 -14.27
CA ARG A 961 -10.97 8.85 -12.97
C ARG A 961 -11.66 7.48 -12.89
N LYS A 962 -12.48 7.13 -13.90
CA LYS A 962 -13.21 5.85 -13.89
C LYS A 962 -12.25 4.66 -13.79
N LEU A 963 -11.14 4.68 -14.55
CA LEU A 963 -10.11 3.66 -14.48
C LEU A 963 -9.49 3.54 -13.09
N MET A 964 -9.22 4.68 -12.44
CA MET A 964 -8.57 4.72 -11.11
C MET A 964 -9.51 4.32 -9.97
N GLU A 965 -10.83 4.52 -10.13
CA GLU A 965 -11.85 4.19 -9.13
C GLU A 965 -12.41 2.77 -9.30
N THR A 966 -12.22 2.12 -10.46
CA THR A 966 -12.65 0.75 -10.72
C THR A 966 -11.68 -0.26 -10.11
N SER A 967 -12.18 -1.15 -9.27
CA SER A 967 -11.45 -2.33 -8.77
C SER A 967 -11.90 -3.56 -9.54
N VAL A 968 -10.95 -4.30 -10.11
CA VAL A 968 -11.21 -5.56 -10.84
C VAL A 968 -10.67 -6.71 -10.01
N GLY A 969 -11.48 -7.76 -9.80
CA GLY A 969 -11.11 -8.90 -8.97
C GLY A 969 -11.14 -8.65 -7.46
N TYR A 970 -11.48 -7.45 -7.02
CA TYR A 970 -11.54 -7.05 -5.61
C TYR A 970 -12.82 -6.28 -5.30
N ALA A 971 -13.14 -6.17 -4.02
CA ALA A 971 -14.24 -5.31 -3.57
C ALA A 971 -14.03 -3.87 -4.08
N PRO A 972 -15.10 -3.19 -4.52
CA PRO A 972 -15.05 -1.82 -5.03
C PRO A 972 -14.48 -0.85 -4.00
N GLN A 973 -13.76 0.17 -4.47
CA GLN A 973 -13.40 1.31 -3.64
C GLN A 973 -14.67 2.02 -3.16
N THR A 974 -14.63 2.58 -1.95
CA THR A 974 -15.80 3.21 -1.34
C THR A 974 -15.55 4.67 -0.98
N ARG A 975 -16.64 5.45 -0.92
CA ARG A 975 -16.73 6.70 -0.15
C ARG A 975 -17.32 6.37 1.21
N PHE A 976 -16.78 6.98 2.25
CA PHE A 976 -17.28 6.75 3.60
C PHE A 976 -17.92 8.03 4.16
N TYR A 977 -19.14 7.92 4.66
CA TYR A 977 -19.87 9.00 5.32
C TYR A 977 -20.18 8.59 6.74
N ASN A 978 -19.83 9.42 7.72
CA ASN A 978 -19.82 9.06 9.12
C ASN A 978 -20.37 10.19 9.99
N LEU A 979 -21.16 9.82 11.01
CA LEU A 979 -21.64 10.68 12.08
C LEU A 979 -21.04 10.20 13.39
N GLY A 980 -20.48 11.11 14.18
CA GLY A 980 -19.91 10.78 15.46
C GLY A 980 -20.20 11.77 16.56
N VAL A 981 -20.13 11.29 17.78
CA VAL A 981 -20.33 12.06 19.02
C VAL A 981 -19.14 11.81 19.94
N LYS A 982 -18.59 12.89 20.50
CA LYS A 982 -17.50 12.86 21.44
C LYS A 982 -17.93 13.55 22.73
N VAL A 983 -17.77 12.86 23.86
CA VAL A 983 -18.16 13.33 25.18
C VAL A 983 -16.95 13.29 26.10
N THR A 984 -16.72 14.36 26.87
CA THR A 984 -15.74 14.40 27.96
C THR A 984 -16.47 14.55 29.28
N LEU A 985 -16.14 13.67 30.26
CA LEU A 985 -16.73 13.64 31.60
C LEU A 985 -15.73 14.14 32.63
#